data_03abe9e316366913c0567302f361510e
#
_entry.id   03abe9e316366913c0567302f361510e
#
_cell.length_a   1.000
_cell.length_b   1.000
_cell.length_c   1.000
_cell.angle_alpha   90.00
_cell.angle_beta   90.00
_cell.angle_gamma   90.00
#
_symmetry.space_group_name_H-M   'P 1'
#
loop_
_entity.id
_entity.type
_entity.pdbx_description
1 polymer ?
#
loop_
_entity_poly.entity_id
_entity_poly.type
_entity_poly.pdbx_seq_one_letter_code
_entity_poly.pdbx_strand_id
1 'polypeptide(L)'
;MRGVFFWEYTLISTGENKRQNDMDDEKSRQDKLLTIQKLMQSGDFKTALIQLDELLDVDPLFADALYMKAACFRYLKKTEQAFETLEKLNSILPEFGRAYQEQGHLYRSMGKKEKALNAFKTACQYNSALISSWTAQAELNKELNLSAQEIDAAKAQVERLKKLPKEVVAATHYLSEKRLVKAENLCRRFLQSNPKNTDAMRLLAEIAENFGVMDEAEFLLESAVEFEPNLVQLRLDYIQILRRRQKLQAAFEQAKFLHDRAPENTTFQAQMAICYMQLGEYDSSIKFFKKVKQREPNNFANLTSLGHALKTSGRNIEGIEAYQAAYKSEPMHGEAYFSLANLKTYKFSDKEIADMTAQIESSHLNYRERIHFLFALGKAYEDRKEFESSFQFYKQANDLGRKQMRYDADKMSIGLAAQMEVCTAELFEKQKGKGCTADDPIFIVGLPRAGSTLLEQIIASHSQVDGTQELGNILSLSHKLRGRARTAETSKYPEILHDLNEAQLKIFGEQFIEETKIHRQSAPYFIDKMPNNFRHIGLIHLIFPNAKIIDARRHPMACCFSGFKQHFAEGQEFTYGLEQVGKYYRDYVTLMDHWDVVLPDTVLRVQYEDVVADTETQVRRILDYLELPFEQACLDFHKTKRSVRTPSSEQVRQPIFKSGLEQWRNFEPWLDPLKEALGENILKRYPIKPIS
;
A
#
# COMPACT_ATOMS: atom_id res chain seq x y z
N MET A 1 25.66 -15.54 -42.30
CA MET A 1 24.29 -15.39 -41.83
C MET A 1 23.62 -16.75 -41.68
N ARG A 2 24.00 -17.57 -40.71
CA ARG A 2 23.36 -18.87 -40.36
C ARG A 2 23.60 -19.25 -38.89
N GLY A 3 23.83 -18.30 -38.01
CA GLY A 3 24.13 -18.57 -36.57
C GLY A 3 23.20 -17.93 -35.55
N VAL A 4 22.27 -17.06 -35.98
CA VAL A 4 21.42 -16.27 -35.02
C VAL A 4 20.04 -16.90 -34.80
N PHE A 5 19.56 -17.71 -35.76
CA PHE A 5 18.20 -18.32 -35.67
C PHE A 5 18.07 -19.53 -34.75
N PHE A 6 19.17 -20.13 -34.27
CA PHE A 6 19.11 -21.33 -33.40
C PHE A 6 19.02 -21.04 -31.91
N TRP A 7 19.31 -19.80 -31.48
CA TRP A 7 19.26 -19.40 -30.07
C TRP A 7 17.86 -18.94 -29.61
N GLU A 8 17.07 -18.32 -30.49
CA GLU A 8 15.71 -17.90 -30.15
C GLU A 8 14.75 -19.07 -29.98
N TYR A 9 14.86 -20.11 -30.82
CA TYR A 9 13.99 -21.29 -30.71
C TYR A 9 14.27 -22.16 -29.47
N THR A 10 15.49 -22.15 -28.96
CA THR A 10 15.86 -22.93 -27.76
C THR A 10 15.42 -22.23 -26.48
N LEU A 11 15.36 -20.91 -26.44
CA LEU A 11 14.89 -20.14 -25.28
C LEU A 11 13.37 -20.17 -25.11
N ILE A 12 12.61 -20.13 -26.22
CA ILE A 12 11.14 -20.25 -26.20
C ILE A 12 10.72 -21.65 -25.76
N SER A 13 11.34 -22.71 -26.31
CA SER A 13 11.03 -24.10 -25.95
C SER A 13 11.42 -24.46 -24.51
N THR A 14 12.48 -23.90 -23.95
CA THR A 14 12.89 -24.12 -22.55
C THR A 14 11.98 -23.39 -21.56
N GLY A 15 11.45 -22.22 -21.93
CA GLY A 15 10.50 -21.46 -21.10
C GLY A 15 9.12 -22.13 -21.02
N GLU A 16 8.60 -22.64 -22.15
CA GLU A 16 7.33 -23.35 -22.20
C GLU A 16 7.42 -24.73 -21.50
N ASN A 17 8.50 -25.48 -21.71
CA ASN A 17 8.74 -26.74 -21.03
C ASN A 17 8.91 -26.55 -19.50
N LYS A 18 9.55 -25.47 -19.05
CA LYS A 18 9.68 -25.18 -17.62
C LYS A 18 8.32 -24.80 -17.01
N ARG A 19 7.48 -24.03 -17.71
CA ARG A 19 6.11 -23.70 -17.24
C ARG A 19 5.21 -24.93 -17.19
N GLN A 20 5.29 -25.79 -18.17
CA GLN A 20 4.53 -27.03 -18.19
C GLN A 20 4.96 -27.95 -17.05
N ASN A 21 6.27 -28.11 -16.81
CA ASN A 21 6.81 -28.87 -15.69
C ASN A 21 6.41 -28.28 -14.33
N ASP A 22 6.47 -26.95 -14.15
CA ASP A 22 6.06 -26.27 -12.90
C ASP A 22 4.56 -26.46 -12.63
N MET A 23 3.71 -26.42 -13.67
CA MET A 23 2.26 -26.69 -13.56
C MET A 23 1.96 -28.16 -13.26
N ASP A 24 2.67 -29.09 -13.86
CA ASP A 24 2.52 -30.53 -13.64
C ASP A 24 3.02 -30.92 -12.23
N ASP A 25 4.10 -30.31 -11.75
CA ASP A 25 4.60 -30.45 -10.38
C ASP A 25 3.62 -29.91 -9.33
N GLU A 26 3.03 -28.73 -9.58
CA GLU A 26 2.03 -28.17 -8.66
C GLU A 26 0.77 -29.02 -8.61
N LYS A 27 0.30 -29.54 -9.74
CA LYS A 27 -0.83 -30.47 -9.82
C LYS A 27 -0.53 -31.77 -9.08
N SER A 28 0.66 -32.34 -9.29
CA SER A 28 1.11 -33.55 -8.60
C SER A 28 1.15 -33.37 -7.08
N ARG A 29 1.65 -32.22 -6.60
CA ARG A 29 1.66 -31.89 -5.15
C ARG A 29 0.24 -31.77 -4.60
N GLN A 30 -0.69 -31.16 -5.34
CA GLN A 30 -2.09 -31.04 -4.92
C GLN A 30 -2.80 -32.39 -4.84
N ASP A 31 -2.56 -33.31 -5.78
CA ASP A 31 -3.11 -34.66 -5.77
C ASP A 31 -2.58 -35.47 -4.57
N LYS A 32 -1.30 -35.32 -4.23
CA LYS A 32 -0.71 -35.89 -3.01
C LYS A 32 -1.36 -35.34 -1.74
N LEU A 33 -1.56 -34.01 -1.65
CA LEU A 33 -2.25 -33.42 -0.50
C LEU A 33 -3.68 -33.94 -0.33
N LEU A 34 -4.43 -34.14 -1.43
CA LEU A 34 -5.77 -34.71 -1.37
C LEU A 34 -5.75 -36.15 -0.83
N THR A 35 -4.73 -36.92 -1.18
CA THR A 35 -4.55 -38.29 -0.67
C THR A 35 -4.26 -38.26 0.82
N ILE A 36 -3.36 -37.36 1.26
CA ILE A 36 -3.03 -37.18 2.67
C ILE A 36 -4.26 -36.72 3.47
N GLN A 37 -5.07 -35.82 2.92
CA GLN A 37 -6.34 -35.40 3.56
C GLN A 37 -7.29 -36.58 3.79
N LYS A 38 -7.41 -37.50 2.84
CA LYS A 38 -8.23 -38.72 3.00
C LYS A 38 -7.68 -39.63 4.13
N LEU A 39 -6.36 -39.78 4.21
CA LEU A 39 -5.73 -40.54 5.32
C LEU A 39 -6.00 -39.86 6.68
N MET A 40 -5.91 -38.55 6.75
CA MET A 40 -6.24 -37.84 7.99
C MET A 40 -7.73 -37.97 8.35
N GLN A 41 -8.64 -37.95 7.37
CA GLN A 41 -10.07 -38.13 7.59
C GLN A 41 -10.40 -39.55 8.08
N SER A 42 -9.68 -40.58 7.61
CA SER A 42 -9.80 -41.96 8.10
C SER A 42 -9.10 -42.20 9.44
N GLY A 43 -8.39 -41.20 9.99
CA GLY A 43 -7.66 -41.30 11.26
C GLY A 43 -6.28 -41.94 11.15
N ASP A 44 -5.79 -42.23 9.95
CA ASP A 44 -4.45 -42.78 9.72
C ASP A 44 -3.37 -41.64 9.69
N PHE A 45 -3.19 -41.02 10.85
CA PHE A 45 -2.24 -39.92 11.00
C PHE A 45 -0.78 -40.37 10.87
N LYS A 46 -0.47 -41.68 11.07
CA LYS A 46 0.90 -42.20 10.96
C LYS A 46 1.34 -42.28 9.50
N THR A 47 0.51 -42.83 8.64
CA THR A 47 0.77 -42.92 7.20
C THR A 47 0.74 -41.52 6.57
N ALA A 48 -0.17 -40.62 7.04
CA ALA A 48 -0.21 -39.23 6.62
C ALA A 48 1.10 -38.50 6.92
N LEU A 49 1.73 -38.72 8.10
CA LEU A 49 3.01 -38.09 8.45
C LEU A 49 4.15 -38.53 7.54
N ILE A 50 4.24 -39.81 7.17
CA ILE A 50 5.27 -40.32 6.26
C ILE A 50 5.18 -39.59 4.91
N GLN A 51 3.97 -39.52 4.34
CA GLN A 51 3.76 -38.81 3.05
C GLN A 51 3.99 -37.31 3.14
N LEU A 52 3.71 -36.69 4.29
CA LEU A 52 4.01 -35.28 4.54
C LEU A 52 5.51 -35.03 4.66
N ASP A 53 6.26 -35.93 5.27
CA ASP A 53 7.71 -35.85 5.34
C ASP A 53 8.34 -35.93 3.95
N GLU A 54 7.89 -36.85 3.10
CA GLU A 54 8.31 -36.95 1.70
C GLU A 54 8.05 -35.63 0.90
N LEU A 55 6.91 -34.98 1.14
CA LEU A 55 6.63 -33.69 0.51
C LEU A 55 7.54 -32.57 1.03
N LEU A 56 7.83 -32.57 2.32
CA LEU A 56 8.67 -31.56 2.98
C LEU A 56 10.16 -31.77 2.72
N ASP A 57 10.59 -32.97 2.37
CA ASP A 57 11.95 -33.26 1.89
C ASP A 57 12.22 -32.59 0.53
N VAL A 58 11.17 -32.51 -0.33
CA VAL A 58 11.24 -31.84 -1.63
C VAL A 58 11.08 -30.31 -1.48
N ASP A 59 10.12 -29.88 -0.64
CA ASP A 59 9.86 -28.46 -0.39
C ASP A 59 9.67 -28.20 1.12
N PRO A 60 10.78 -27.91 1.83
CA PRO A 60 10.77 -27.72 3.29
C PRO A 60 9.91 -26.53 3.79
N LEU A 61 9.46 -25.65 2.88
CA LEU A 61 8.65 -24.48 3.16
C LEU A 61 7.19 -24.61 2.70
N PHE A 62 6.78 -25.81 2.28
CA PHE A 62 5.42 -26.02 1.80
C PHE A 62 4.38 -25.90 2.93
N ALA A 63 3.74 -24.76 3.00
CA ALA A 63 2.88 -24.36 4.11
C ALA A 63 1.71 -25.32 4.37
N ASP A 64 1.04 -25.84 3.33
CA ASP A 64 -0.05 -26.80 3.50
C ASP A 64 0.45 -28.11 4.15
N ALA A 65 1.60 -28.60 3.74
CA ALA A 65 2.19 -29.81 4.31
C ALA A 65 2.60 -29.58 5.77
N LEU A 66 3.21 -28.43 6.09
CA LEU A 66 3.55 -28.06 7.47
C LEU A 66 2.30 -27.97 8.36
N TYR A 67 1.22 -27.33 7.86
CA TYR A 67 -0.04 -27.26 8.58
C TYR A 67 -0.62 -28.65 8.87
N MET A 68 -0.68 -29.51 7.85
CA MET A 68 -1.23 -30.85 7.98
C MET A 68 -0.37 -31.73 8.91
N LYS A 69 0.96 -31.55 8.86
CA LYS A 69 1.91 -32.23 9.76
C LYS A 69 1.69 -31.84 11.22
N ALA A 70 1.52 -30.52 11.50
CA ALA A 70 1.20 -30.03 12.83
C ALA A 70 -0.12 -30.58 13.36
N ALA A 71 -1.16 -30.62 12.51
CA ALA A 71 -2.44 -31.22 12.84
C ALA A 71 -2.32 -32.72 13.15
N CYS A 72 -1.59 -33.50 12.35
CA CYS A 72 -1.29 -34.90 12.63
C CYS A 72 -0.61 -35.09 13.99
N PHE A 73 0.43 -34.29 14.29
CA PHE A 73 1.09 -34.34 15.60
C PHE A 73 0.13 -34.05 16.75
N ARG A 74 -0.77 -33.07 16.61
CA ARG A 74 -1.80 -32.78 17.62
C ARG A 74 -2.71 -33.97 17.86
N TYR A 75 -3.22 -34.62 16.80
CA TYR A 75 -4.08 -35.80 16.93
C TYR A 75 -3.34 -37.00 17.56
N LEU A 76 -2.05 -37.14 17.29
CA LEU A 76 -1.17 -38.15 17.92
C LEU A 76 -0.67 -37.73 19.32
N LYS A 77 -1.12 -36.60 19.85
CA LYS A 77 -0.71 -36.06 21.17
C LYS A 77 0.78 -35.75 21.28
N LYS A 78 1.45 -35.51 20.17
CA LYS A 78 2.87 -35.12 20.10
C LYS A 78 2.99 -33.58 20.16
N THR A 79 2.70 -33.02 21.34
CA THR A 79 2.49 -31.60 21.53
C THR A 79 3.70 -30.73 21.17
N GLU A 80 4.91 -31.12 21.58
CA GLU A 80 6.16 -30.38 21.31
C GLU A 80 6.44 -30.31 19.81
N GLN A 81 6.33 -31.42 19.09
CA GLN A 81 6.53 -31.50 17.65
C GLN A 81 5.48 -30.69 16.88
N ALA A 82 4.26 -30.62 17.39
CA ALA A 82 3.20 -29.79 16.81
C ALA A 82 3.56 -28.31 16.94
N PHE A 83 3.98 -27.83 18.10
CA PHE A 83 4.39 -26.44 18.31
C PHE A 83 5.60 -26.07 17.45
N GLU A 84 6.64 -26.86 17.40
CA GLU A 84 7.84 -26.62 16.58
C GLU A 84 7.45 -26.48 15.09
N THR A 85 6.57 -27.36 14.60
CA THR A 85 6.08 -27.29 13.22
C THR A 85 5.26 -26.03 12.97
N LEU A 86 4.42 -25.60 13.94
CA LEU A 86 3.62 -24.38 13.83
C LEU A 86 4.46 -23.12 13.92
N GLU A 87 5.51 -23.10 14.74
CA GLU A 87 6.47 -21.99 14.81
C GLU A 87 7.20 -21.81 13.47
N LYS A 88 7.65 -22.93 12.87
CA LYS A 88 8.22 -22.92 11.51
C LYS A 88 7.21 -22.35 10.50
N LEU A 89 5.96 -22.81 10.51
CA LEU A 89 4.91 -22.31 9.62
C LEU A 89 4.63 -20.82 9.83
N ASN A 90 4.52 -20.36 11.08
CA ASN A 90 4.30 -18.95 11.39
C ASN A 90 5.49 -18.05 11.02
N SER A 91 6.70 -18.58 11.01
CA SER A 91 7.88 -17.83 10.53
C SER A 91 7.85 -17.60 9.02
N ILE A 92 7.18 -18.49 8.26
CA ILE A 92 7.01 -18.40 6.80
C ILE A 92 5.77 -17.60 6.44
N LEU A 93 4.65 -17.89 7.12
CA LEU A 93 3.35 -17.26 6.89
C LEU A 93 2.73 -16.75 8.21
N PRO A 94 3.14 -15.57 8.69
CA PRO A 94 2.67 -15.04 9.97
C PRO A 94 1.16 -14.78 10.04
N GLU A 95 0.47 -14.62 8.91
CA GLU A 95 -0.97 -14.38 8.83
C GLU A 95 -1.80 -15.65 8.54
N PHE A 96 -1.22 -16.84 8.70
CA PHE A 96 -1.93 -18.08 8.41
C PHE A 96 -2.85 -18.50 9.57
N GLY A 97 -4.09 -18.06 9.55
CA GLY A 97 -5.06 -18.21 10.64
C GLY A 97 -5.25 -19.64 11.15
N ARG A 98 -5.19 -20.65 10.27
CA ARG A 98 -5.31 -22.08 10.66
C ARG A 98 -4.17 -22.54 11.56
N ALA A 99 -2.96 -21.98 11.45
CA ALA A 99 -1.87 -22.33 12.35
C ALA A 99 -2.17 -21.90 13.79
N TYR A 100 -2.72 -20.71 13.97
CA TYR A 100 -3.14 -20.21 15.28
C TYR A 100 -4.34 -20.98 15.84
N GLN A 101 -5.24 -21.47 14.97
CA GLN A 101 -6.32 -22.37 15.39
C GLN A 101 -5.74 -23.67 15.98
N GLU A 102 -4.74 -24.28 15.35
CA GLU A 102 -4.08 -25.48 15.88
C GLU A 102 -3.35 -25.20 17.20
N GLN A 103 -2.68 -24.03 17.32
CA GLN A 103 -2.08 -23.60 18.58
C GLN A 103 -3.14 -23.43 19.69
N GLY A 104 -4.30 -22.86 19.35
CA GLY A 104 -5.43 -22.73 20.27
C GLY A 104 -5.92 -24.08 20.79
N HIS A 105 -6.05 -25.08 19.92
CA HIS A 105 -6.40 -26.46 20.29
C HIS A 105 -5.34 -27.10 21.18
N LEU A 106 -4.05 -26.92 20.89
CA LEU A 106 -2.94 -27.42 21.72
C LEU A 106 -2.97 -26.78 23.11
N TYR A 107 -3.03 -25.45 23.21
CA TYR A 107 -3.10 -24.76 24.50
C TYR A 107 -4.34 -25.19 25.33
N ARG A 108 -5.50 -25.36 24.67
CA ARG A 108 -6.71 -25.84 25.32
C ARG A 108 -6.52 -27.26 25.89
N SER A 109 -5.86 -28.17 25.16
CA SER A 109 -5.56 -29.53 25.62
C SER A 109 -4.59 -29.55 26.82
N MET A 110 -3.76 -28.52 26.96
CA MET A 110 -2.83 -28.30 28.08
C MET A 110 -3.47 -27.59 29.28
N GLY A 111 -4.76 -27.22 29.19
CA GLY A 111 -5.45 -26.44 30.23
C GLY A 111 -5.08 -24.95 30.29
N LYS A 112 -4.30 -24.45 29.33
CA LYS A 112 -3.83 -23.05 29.25
C LYS A 112 -4.88 -22.18 28.59
N LYS A 113 -6.02 -21.95 29.25
CA LYS A 113 -7.24 -21.33 28.68
C LYS A 113 -7.00 -19.95 28.11
N GLU A 114 -6.26 -19.09 28.78
CA GLU A 114 -5.97 -17.72 28.32
C GLU A 114 -5.13 -17.72 27.02
N LYS A 115 -4.07 -18.56 26.98
CA LYS A 115 -3.27 -18.72 25.76
C LYS A 115 -4.08 -19.31 24.61
N ALA A 116 -4.97 -20.26 24.90
CA ALA A 116 -5.89 -20.81 23.91
C ALA A 116 -6.83 -19.75 23.35
N LEU A 117 -7.43 -18.93 24.21
CA LEU A 117 -8.30 -17.83 23.79
C LEU A 117 -7.58 -16.84 22.87
N ASN A 118 -6.38 -16.42 23.27
CA ASN A 118 -5.58 -15.50 22.45
C ASN A 118 -5.24 -16.11 21.08
N ALA A 119 -4.85 -17.39 21.03
CA ALA A 119 -4.57 -18.07 19.78
C ALA A 119 -5.82 -18.17 18.88
N PHE A 120 -7.00 -18.47 19.42
CA PHE A 120 -8.25 -18.46 18.65
C PHE A 120 -8.67 -17.06 18.22
N LYS A 121 -8.45 -16.01 19.02
CA LYS A 121 -8.67 -14.60 18.61
C LYS A 121 -7.79 -14.25 17.42
N THR A 122 -6.50 -14.56 17.47
CA THR A 122 -5.56 -14.37 16.37
C THR A 122 -5.95 -15.19 15.12
N ALA A 123 -6.38 -16.44 15.31
CA ALA A 123 -6.87 -17.27 14.19
C ALA A 123 -8.03 -16.60 13.44
N CYS A 124 -9.02 -16.06 14.18
CA CYS A 124 -10.19 -15.39 13.60
C CYS A 124 -9.86 -14.01 13.02
N GLN A 125 -8.85 -13.33 13.55
CA GLN A 125 -8.35 -12.07 12.98
C GLN A 125 -7.78 -12.29 11.57
N TYR A 126 -7.00 -13.35 11.37
CA TYR A 126 -6.42 -13.67 10.07
C TYR A 126 -7.36 -14.46 9.15
N ASN A 127 -8.31 -15.20 9.70
CA ASN A 127 -9.29 -15.94 8.92
C ASN A 127 -10.65 -15.95 9.64
N SER A 128 -11.49 -15.01 9.25
CA SER A 128 -12.80 -14.80 9.87
C SER A 128 -13.81 -15.93 9.61
N ALA A 129 -13.54 -16.85 8.67
CA ALA A 129 -14.39 -17.98 8.34
C ALA A 129 -14.17 -19.22 9.23
N LEU A 130 -13.26 -19.18 10.20
CA LEU A 130 -12.95 -20.29 11.11
C LEU A 130 -14.04 -20.48 12.18
N ILE A 131 -15.15 -21.16 11.83
CA ILE A 131 -16.29 -21.39 12.71
C ILE A 131 -15.87 -22.08 14.03
N SER A 132 -14.96 -23.07 13.97
CA SER A 132 -14.46 -23.75 15.16
C SER A 132 -13.70 -22.84 16.11
N SER A 133 -12.94 -21.88 15.59
CA SER A 133 -12.23 -20.89 16.41
C SER A 133 -13.19 -19.90 17.07
N TRP A 134 -14.23 -19.43 16.38
CA TRP A 134 -15.29 -18.59 16.96
C TRP A 134 -16.07 -19.35 18.05
N THR A 135 -16.38 -20.62 17.81
CA THR A 135 -17.05 -21.48 18.81
C THR A 135 -16.19 -21.63 20.05
N ALA A 136 -14.90 -21.94 19.87
CA ALA A 136 -13.96 -22.06 20.98
C ALA A 136 -13.78 -20.74 21.75
N GLN A 137 -13.79 -19.58 21.07
CA GLN A 137 -13.79 -18.28 21.74
C GLN A 137 -15.04 -18.07 22.61
N ALA A 138 -16.24 -18.37 22.09
CA ALA A 138 -17.48 -18.22 22.85
C ALA A 138 -17.47 -19.11 24.11
N GLU A 139 -16.96 -20.33 24.01
CA GLU A 139 -16.83 -21.26 25.14
C GLU A 139 -15.79 -20.78 26.16
N LEU A 140 -14.59 -20.40 25.70
CA LEU A 140 -13.50 -19.93 26.58
C LEU A 140 -13.83 -18.59 27.23
N ASN A 141 -14.48 -17.67 26.55
CA ASN A 141 -14.95 -16.42 27.12
C ASN A 141 -15.90 -16.68 28.30
N LYS A 142 -16.81 -17.67 28.15
CA LYS A 142 -17.71 -18.11 29.25
C LYS A 142 -16.93 -18.78 30.38
N GLU A 143 -15.98 -19.66 30.09
CA GLU A 143 -15.18 -20.38 31.08
C GLU A 143 -14.27 -19.44 31.90
N LEU A 144 -13.80 -18.33 31.27
CA LEU A 144 -12.95 -17.31 31.89
C LEU A 144 -13.74 -16.17 32.53
N ASN A 145 -15.08 -16.26 32.55
CA ASN A 145 -15.99 -15.24 33.08
C ASN A 145 -15.78 -13.83 32.49
N LEU A 146 -15.51 -13.77 31.16
CA LEU A 146 -15.38 -12.49 30.46
C LEU A 146 -16.75 -11.84 30.22
N SER A 147 -16.73 -10.62 29.62
CA SER A 147 -17.95 -9.84 29.46
C SER A 147 -19.00 -10.56 28.57
N ALA A 148 -20.28 -10.39 28.92
CA ALA A 148 -21.39 -10.92 28.12
C ALA A 148 -21.30 -10.45 26.65
N GLN A 149 -20.83 -9.23 26.42
CA GLN A 149 -20.66 -8.65 25.12
C GLN A 149 -19.67 -9.45 24.25
N GLU A 150 -18.53 -9.89 24.80
CA GLU A 150 -17.54 -10.71 24.06
C GLU A 150 -18.10 -12.11 23.74
N ILE A 151 -18.87 -12.69 24.67
CA ILE A 151 -19.50 -13.99 24.46
C ILE A 151 -20.54 -13.90 23.33
N ASP A 152 -21.39 -12.89 23.36
CA ASP A 152 -22.46 -12.72 22.40
C ASP A 152 -21.93 -12.32 21.01
N ALA A 153 -20.86 -11.53 20.94
CA ALA A 153 -20.18 -11.21 19.70
C ALA A 153 -19.63 -12.47 19.00
N ALA A 154 -18.96 -13.35 19.74
CA ALA A 154 -18.43 -14.61 19.19
C ALA A 154 -19.56 -15.53 18.73
N LYS A 155 -20.63 -15.66 19.50
CA LYS A 155 -21.82 -16.45 19.10
C LYS A 155 -22.50 -15.90 17.85
N ALA A 156 -22.67 -14.59 17.76
CA ALA A 156 -23.26 -13.93 16.60
C ALA A 156 -22.47 -14.25 15.31
N GLN A 157 -21.13 -14.28 15.38
CA GLN A 157 -20.30 -14.67 14.24
C GLN A 157 -20.48 -16.14 13.86
N VAL A 158 -20.57 -17.05 14.82
CA VAL A 158 -20.87 -18.47 14.55
C VAL A 158 -22.20 -18.61 13.83
N GLU A 159 -23.26 -17.96 14.32
CA GLU A 159 -24.60 -18.02 13.71
C GLU A 159 -24.62 -17.38 12.31
N ARG A 160 -23.89 -16.28 12.11
CA ARG A 160 -23.73 -15.67 10.81
C ARG A 160 -23.07 -16.64 9.81
N LEU A 161 -21.92 -17.23 10.18
CA LEU A 161 -21.17 -18.13 9.31
C LEU A 161 -21.95 -19.41 8.97
N LYS A 162 -22.78 -19.92 9.90
CA LYS A 162 -23.66 -21.07 9.63
C LYS A 162 -24.76 -20.76 8.61
N LYS A 163 -25.19 -19.48 8.51
CA LYS A 163 -26.21 -19.04 7.54
C LYS A 163 -25.65 -18.78 6.16
N LEU A 164 -24.34 -18.55 6.05
CA LEU A 164 -23.69 -18.33 4.73
C LEU A 164 -23.67 -19.62 3.90
N PRO A 165 -23.79 -19.49 2.56
CA PRO A 165 -23.53 -20.60 1.65
C PRO A 165 -22.14 -21.19 1.88
N LYS A 166 -22.03 -22.51 1.79
CA LYS A 166 -20.75 -23.22 2.00
C LYS A 166 -19.67 -22.77 1.04
N GLU A 167 -20.05 -22.41 -0.18
CA GLU A 167 -19.17 -21.88 -1.22
C GLU A 167 -18.60 -20.51 -0.82
N VAL A 168 -19.38 -19.63 -0.22
CA VAL A 168 -18.96 -18.33 0.27
C VAL A 168 -17.98 -18.50 1.45
N VAL A 169 -18.29 -19.40 2.39
CA VAL A 169 -17.38 -19.70 3.51
C VAL A 169 -16.06 -20.28 2.99
N ALA A 170 -16.09 -21.21 2.04
CA ALA A 170 -14.88 -21.79 1.45
C ALA A 170 -14.08 -20.76 0.65
N ALA A 171 -14.73 -19.87 -0.08
CA ALA A 171 -14.05 -18.78 -0.81
C ALA A 171 -13.40 -17.79 0.15
N THR A 172 -14.04 -17.49 1.31
CA THR A 172 -13.43 -16.67 2.37
C THR A 172 -12.16 -17.31 2.94
N HIS A 173 -12.15 -18.62 3.13
CA HIS A 173 -10.92 -19.35 3.52
C HIS A 173 -9.81 -19.17 2.49
N TYR A 174 -10.11 -19.37 1.19
CA TYR A 174 -9.12 -19.19 0.14
C TYR A 174 -8.61 -17.74 0.05
N LEU A 175 -9.48 -16.76 0.23
CA LEU A 175 -9.09 -15.36 0.26
C LEU A 175 -8.13 -15.06 1.43
N SER A 176 -8.46 -15.52 2.63
CA SER A 176 -7.61 -15.35 3.82
C SER A 176 -6.23 -16.01 3.66
N GLU A 177 -6.14 -17.08 2.87
CA GLU A 177 -4.88 -17.76 2.55
C GLU A 177 -4.17 -17.18 1.31
N LYS A 178 -4.63 -16.02 0.79
CA LYS A 178 -4.10 -15.38 -0.43
C LYS A 178 -4.19 -16.26 -1.69
N ARG A 179 -5.09 -17.22 -1.72
CA ARG A 179 -5.40 -18.09 -2.88
C ARG A 179 -6.49 -17.48 -3.75
N LEU A 180 -6.21 -16.25 -4.22
CA LEU A 180 -7.21 -15.37 -4.85
C LEU A 180 -7.92 -16.02 -6.03
N VAL A 181 -7.19 -16.75 -6.88
CA VAL A 181 -7.77 -17.43 -8.06
C VAL A 181 -8.80 -18.50 -7.68
N LYS A 182 -8.50 -19.28 -6.64
CA LYS A 182 -9.44 -20.32 -6.17
C LYS A 182 -10.68 -19.69 -5.55
N ALA A 183 -10.49 -18.62 -4.78
CA ALA A 183 -11.57 -17.83 -4.19
C ALA A 183 -12.47 -17.23 -5.29
N GLU A 184 -11.88 -16.56 -6.29
CA GLU A 184 -12.59 -15.96 -7.41
C GLU A 184 -13.43 -16.99 -8.20
N ASN A 185 -12.79 -18.09 -8.62
CA ASN A 185 -13.47 -19.12 -9.40
C ASN A 185 -14.67 -19.71 -8.65
N LEU A 186 -14.54 -19.88 -7.33
CA LEU A 186 -15.62 -20.40 -6.51
C LEU A 186 -16.78 -19.40 -6.38
N CYS A 187 -16.48 -18.13 -6.12
CA CYS A 187 -17.49 -17.06 -6.04
C CYS A 187 -18.22 -16.88 -7.38
N ARG A 188 -17.47 -16.80 -8.50
CA ARG A 188 -18.07 -16.60 -9.82
C ARG A 188 -18.99 -17.77 -10.20
N ARG A 189 -18.56 -19.01 -9.96
CA ARG A 189 -19.39 -20.19 -10.22
C ARG A 189 -20.65 -20.19 -9.36
N PHE A 190 -20.54 -19.79 -8.08
CA PHE A 190 -21.69 -19.69 -7.20
C PHE A 190 -22.67 -18.60 -7.66
N LEU A 191 -22.18 -17.43 -8.07
CA LEU A 191 -22.99 -16.33 -8.56
C LEU A 191 -23.68 -16.62 -9.89
N GLN A 192 -23.17 -17.51 -10.74
CA GLN A 192 -23.87 -17.96 -11.95
C GLN A 192 -25.24 -18.60 -11.62
N SER A 193 -25.33 -19.33 -10.51
CA SER A 193 -26.58 -19.95 -10.06
C SER A 193 -27.36 -19.08 -9.06
N ASN A 194 -26.70 -18.09 -8.44
CA ASN A 194 -27.27 -17.24 -7.39
C ASN A 194 -26.91 -15.76 -7.64
N PRO A 195 -27.38 -15.16 -8.75
CA PRO A 195 -26.87 -13.86 -9.25
C PRO A 195 -27.16 -12.67 -8.34
N LYS A 196 -28.06 -12.79 -7.35
CA LYS A 196 -28.42 -11.72 -6.41
C LYS A 196 -27.87 -11.97 -4.99
N ASN A 197 -26.98 -12.95 -4.82
CA ASN A 197 -26.41 -13.18 -3.49
C ASN A 197 -25.38 -12.11 -3.12
N THR A 198 -25.77 -11.22 -2.24
CA THR A 198 -24.98 -10.05 -1.84
C THR A 198 -23.72 -10.40 -1.04
N ASP A 199 -23.73 -11.48 -0.24
CA ASP A 199 -22.54 -11.96 0.46
C ASP A 199 -21.46 -12.45 -0.53
N ALA A 200 -21.87 -13.18 -1.57
CA ALA A 200 -20.94 -13.62 -2.62
C ALA A 200 -20.44 -12.45 -3.48
N MET A 201 -21.30 -11.44 -3.79
CA MET A 201 -20.88 -10.23 -4.50
C MET A 201 -19.86 -9.43 -3.68
N ARG A 202 -20.12 -9.25 -2.40
CA ARG A 202 -19.24 -8.57 -1.47
C ARG A 202 -17.87 -9.25 -1.40
N LEU A 203 -17.85 -10.58 -1.28
CA LEU A 203 -16.62 -11.35 -1.25
C LEU A 203 -15.87 -11.28 -2.59
N LEU A 204 -16.59 -11.35 -3.72
CA LEU A 204 -15.98 -11.21 -5.04
C LEU A 204 -15.43 -9.80 -5.26
N ALA A 205 -16.07 -8.76 -4.72
CA ALA A 205 -15.56 -7.41 -4.73
C ALA A 205 -14.24 -7.28 -3.95
N GLU A 206 -14.14 -7.90 -2.76
CA GLU A 206 -12.91 -7.94 -1.98
C GLU A 206 -11.78 -8.72 -2.72
N ILE A 207 -12.13 -9.78 -3.43
CA ILE A 207 -11.17 -10.52 -4.27
C ILE A 207 -10.71 -9.65 -5.46
N ALA A 208 -11.63 -8.95 -6.13
CA ALA A 208 -11.32 -8.03 -7.23
C ALA A 208 -10.40 -6.89 -6.76
N GLU A 209 -10.66 -6.34 -5.57
CA GLU A 209 -9.80 -5.36 -4.91
C GLU A 209 -8.37 -5.89 -4.71
N ASN A 210 -8.22 -7.13 -4.22
CA ASN A 210 -6.92 -7.77 -4.06
C ASN A 210 -6.19 -8.03 -5.40
N PHE A 211 -6.92 -8.16 -6.50
CA PHE A 211 -6.36 -8.19 -7.87
C PHE A 211 -6.08 -6.79 -8.45
N GLY A 212 -6.48 -5.72 -7.77
CA GLY A 212 -6.38 -4.36 -8.28
C GLY A 212 -7.46 -4.02 -9.32
N VAL A 213 -8.50 -4.84 -9.51
CA VAL A 213 -9.59 -4.62 -10.47
C VAL A 213 -10.71 -3.83 -9.78
N MET A 214 -10.42 -2.57 -9.51
CA MET A 214 -11.29 -1.70 -8.71
C MET A 214 -12.65 -1.41 -9.39
N ASP A 215 -12.70 -1.39 -10.73
CA ASP A 215 -13.95 -1.19 -11.48
C ASP A 215 -14.96 -2.32 -11.22
N GLU A 216 -14.47 -3.54 -11.17
CA GLU A 216 -15.30 -4.71 -10.88
C GLU A 216 -15.76 -4.72 -9.42
N ALA A 217 -14.87 -4.36 -8.49
CA ALA A 217 -15.21 -4.25 -7.08
C ALA A 217 -16.32 -3.21 -6.84
N GLU A 218 -16.22 -2.04 -7.49
CA GLU A 218 -17.26 -1.00 -7.44
C GLU A 218 -18.58 -1.51 -7.99
N PHE A 219 -18.60 -2.06 -9.21
CA PHE A 219 -19.81 -2.58 -9.85
C PHE A 219 -20.53 -3.63 -8.99
N LEU A 220 -19.77 -4.55 -8.39
CA LEU A 220 -20.32 -5.59 -7.52
C LEU A 220 -20.94 -5.01 -6.25
N LEU A 221 -20.28 -4.04 -5.61
CA LEU A 221 -20.80 -3.43 -4.39
C LEU A 221 -21.96 -2.47 -4.66
N GLU A 222 -21.94 -1.73 -5.76
CA GLU A 222 -23.09 -0.93 -6.23
C GLU A 222 -24.30 -1.81 -6.41
N SER A 223 -24.19 -2.91 -7.18
CA SER A 223 -25.27 -3.88 -7.39
C SER A 223 -25.74 -4.52 -6.07
N ALA A 224 -24.82 -4.86 -5.17
CA ALA A 224 -25.18 -5.44 -3.88
C ALA A 224 -25.96 -4.44 -3.01
N VAL A 225 -25.58 -3.16 -3.01
CA VAL A 225 -26.31 -2.09 -2.29
C VAL A 225 -27.68 -1.85 -2.90
N GLU A 226 -27.87 -2.01 -4.22
CA GLU A 226 -29.19 -1.95 -4.87
C GLU A 226 -30.10 -3.10 -4.45
N PHE A 227 -29.55 -4.33 -4.35
CA PHE A 227 -30.34 -5.50 -3.93
C PHE A 227 -30.69 -5.47 -2.44
N GLU A 228 -29.79 -5.00 -1.58
CA GLU A 228 -29.99 -4.90 -0.13
C GLU A 228 -29.64 -3.50 0.41
N PRO A 229 -30.48 -2.47 0.10
CA PRO A 229 -30.15 -1.07 0.40
C PRO A 229 -30.07 -0.74 1.90
N ASN A 230 -30.63 -1.59 2.74
CA ASN A 230 -30.64 -1.43 4.21
C ASN A 230 -29.47 -2.15 4.91
N LEU A 231 -28.69 -2.96 4.20
CA LEU A 231 -27.54 -3.64 4.78
C LEU A 231 -26.36 -2.67 4.91
N VAL A 232 -26.19 -2.15 6.10
CA VAL A 232 -25.18 -1.11 6.42
C VAL A 232 -23.77 -1.52 5.97
N GLN A 233 -23.40 -2.79 6.16
CA GLN A 233 -22.05 -3.26 5.85
C GLN A 233 -21.72 -3.14 4.35
N LEU A 234 -22.64 -3.47 3.46
CA LEU A 234 -22.44 -3.31 2.01
C LEU A 234 -22.15 -1.86 1.64
N ARG A 235 -22.87 -0.94 2.26
CA ARG A 235 -22.70 0.49 1.99
C ARG A 235 -21.37 1.02 2.55
N LEU A 236 -20.93 0.52 3.71
CA LEU A 236 -19.61 0.86 4.25
C LEU A 236 -18.48 0.35 3.33
N ASP A 237 -18.59 -0.87 2.83
CA ASP A 237 -17.62 -1.42 1.88
C ASP A 237 -17.65 -0.65 0.55
N TYR A 238 -18.84 -0.26 0.08
CA TYR A 238 -18.99 0.56 -1.12
C TYR A 238 -18.36 1.96 -0.96
N ILE A 239 -18.55 2.60 0.21
CA ILE A 239 -17.86 3.87 0.53
C ILE A 239 -16.34 3.70 0.44
N GLN A 240 -15.80 2.60 0.96
CA GLN A 240 -14.36 2.33 0.92
C GLN A 240 -13.84 2.22 -0.52
N ILE A 241 -14.52 1.46 -1.38
CA ILE A 241 -14.10 1.29 -2.79
C ILE A 241 -14.22 2.62 -3.55
N LEU A 242 -15.31 3.37 -3.38
CA LEU A 242 -15.48 4.68 -4.00
C LEU A 242 -14.34 5.63 -3.61
N ARG A 243 -13.94 5.63 -2.33
CA ARG A 243 -12.82 6.43 -1.83
C ARG A 243 -11.48 6.01 -2.47
N ARG A 244 -11.21 4.70 -2.58
CA ARG A 244 -10.01 4.17 -3.23
C ARG A 244 -9.97 4.52 -4.72
N ARG A 245 -11.11 4.57 -5.37
CA ARG A 245 -11.26 5.00 -6.76
C ARG A 245 -11.26 6.53 -6.94
N GLN A 246 -11.03 7.30 -5.89
CA GLN A 246 -11.10 8.76 -5.89
C GLN A 246 -12.49 9.33 -6.27
N LYS A 247 -13.54 8.53 -6.25
CA LYS A 247 -14.93 8.97 -6.45
C LYS A 247 -15.47 9.57 -5.14
N LEU A 248 -14.81 10.63 -4.68
CA LEU A 248 -15.00 11.16 -3.32
C LEU A 248 -16.38 11.72 -3.07
N GLN A 249 -16.99 12.37 -4.09
CA GLN A 249 -18.36 12.89 -3.97
C GLN A 249 -19.37 11.73 -3.82
N ALA A 250 -19.25 10.68 -4.63
CA ALA A 250 -20.12 9.51 -4.51
C ALA A 250 -19.96 8.82 -3.15
N ALA A 251 -18.73 8.71 -2.64
CA ALA A 251 -18.47 8.19 -1.29
C ALA A 251 -19.13 9.04 -0.21
N PHE A 252 -19.06 10.37 -0.35
CA PHE A 252 -19.71 11.31 0.56
C PHE A 252 -21.22 11.13 0.59
N GLU A 253 -21.87 11.00 -0.58
CA GLU A 253 -23.33 10.79 -0.66
C GLU A 253 -23.75 9.48 0.03
N GLN A 254 -22.96 8.41 -0.10
CA GLN A 254 -23.21 7.15 0.60
C GLN A 254 -23.02 7.28 2.11
N ALA A 255 -22.00 8.00 2.55
CA ALA A 255 -21.75 8.26 3.99
C ALA A 255 -22.87 9.14 4.58
N LYS A 256 -23.30 10.17 3.84
CA LYS A 256 -24.40 11.04 4.22
C LYS A 256 -25.71 10.26 4.34
N PHE A 257 -26.01 9.35 3.42
CA PHE A 257 -27.20 8.49 3.49
C PHE A 257 -27.24 7.68 4.81
N LEU A 258 -26.11 7.14 5.25
CA LEU A 258 -26.02 6.44 6.54
C LEU A 258 -26.19 7.40 7.71
N HIS A 259 -25.53 8.55 7.66
CA HIS A 259 -25.58 9.54 8.73
C HIS A 259 -26.99 10.14 8.91
N ASP A 260 -27.70 10.45 7.81
CA ASP A 260 -29.05 11.03 7.87
C ASP A 260 -30.06 10.06 8.54
N ARG A 261 -29.85 8.74 8.44
CA ARG A 261 -30.68 7.71 9.10
C ARG A 261 -30.36 7.49 10.57
N ALA A 262 -29.13 7.68 10.98
CA ALA A 262 -28.71 7.55 12.37
C ALA A 262 -27.62 8.57 12.70
N PRO A 263 -27.99 9.86 12.88
CA PRO A 263 -27.03 10.95 13.08
C PRO A 263 -26.14 10.80 14.29
N GLU A 264 -26.59 10.03 15.26
CA GLU A 264 -25.91 9.82 16.53
C GLU A 264 -24.95 8.61 16.50
N ASN A 265 -24.96 7.83 15.40
CA ASN A 265 -24.05 6.69 15.25
C ASN A 265 -22.62 7.17 15.02
N THR A 266 -21.71 6.81 15.90
CA THR A 266 -20.29 7.23 15.89
C THR A 266 -19.55 6.71 14.65
N THR A 267 -19.85 5.50 14.16
CA THR A 267 -19.28 4.95 12.92
C THR A 267 -19.67 5.80 11.73
N PHE A 268 -20.92 6.22 11.63
CA PHE A 268 -21.39 7.05 10.50
C PHE A 268 -20.84 8.47 10.59
N GLN A 269 -20.73 9.02 11.81
CA GLN A 269 -20.04 10.30 12.02
C GLN A 269 -18.56 10.22 11.62
N ALA A 270 -17.88 9.12 11.93
CA ALA A 270 -16.50 8.90 11.51
C ALA A 270 -16.37 8.79 9.98
N GLN A 271 -17.30 8.08 9.29
CA GLN A 271 -17.31 8.03 7.83
C GLN A 271 -17.51 9.42 7.20
N MET A 272 -18.44 10.22 7.74
CA MET A 272 -18.62 11.62 7.32
C MET A 272 -17.33 12.43 7.50
N ALA A 273 -16.68 12.30 8.66
CA ALA A 273 -15.42 12.99 8.94
C ALA A 273 -14.31 12.64 7.95
N ILE A 274 -14.18 11.35 7.62
CA ILE A 274 -13.18 10.87 6.67
C ILE A 274 -13.48 11.37 5.25
N CYS A 275 -14.74 11.34 4.81
CA CYS A 275 -15.13 11.87 3.51
C CYS A 275 -14.86 13.38 3.41
N TYR A 276 -15.22 14.16 4.41
CA TYR A 276 -14.89 15.59 4.46
C TYR A 276 -13.36 15.84 4.41
N MET A 277 -12.58 15.04 5.14
CA MET A 277 -11.13 15.15 5.10
C MET A 277 -10.57 14.89 3.69
N GLN A 278 -11.13 13.93 2.97
CA GLN A 278 -10.70 13.62 1.60
C GLN A 278 -11.14 14.68 0.58
N LEU A 279 -12.30 15.29 0.79
CA LEU A 279 -12.77 16.44 -0.01
C LEU A 279 -12.00 17.75 0.28
N GLY A 280 -11.15 17.78 1.32
CA GLY A 280 -10.41 18.98 1.72
C GLY A 280 -11.15 19.87 2.72
N GLU A 281 -12.35 19.49 3.14
CA GLU A 281 -13.21 20.18 4.09
C GLU A 281 -12.79 19.90 5.55
N TYR A 282 -11.57 20.34 5.94
CA TYR A 282 -10.95 19.96 7.21
C TYR A 282 -11.73 20.43 8.43
N ASP A 283 -12.34 21.62 8.40
CA ASP A 283 -13.10 22.12 9.55
C ASP A 283 -14.33 21.27 9.81
N SER A 284 -15.04 20.86 8.75
CA SER A 284 -16.17 19.93 8.82
C SER A 284 -15.71 18.57 9.34
N SER A 285 -14.60 18.05 8.82
CA SER A 285 -13.99 16.81 9.27
C SER A 285 -13.66 16.81 10.78
N ILE A 286 -12.93 17.84 11.23
CA ILE A 286 -12.54 18.02 12.62
C ILE A 286 -13.78 18.10 13.54
N LYS A 287 -14.84 18.81 13.09
CA LYS A 287 -16.10 18.90 13.83
C LYS A 287 -16.72 17.52 14.06
N PHE A 288 -16.76 16.67 13.04
CA PHE A 288 -17.30 15.32 13.15
C PHE A 288 -16.42 14.41 14.01
N PHE A 289 -15.10 14.42 13.83
CA PHE A 289 -14.20 13.66 14.70
C PHE A 289 -14.29 14.08 16.18
N LYS A 290 -14.46 15.39 16.44
CA LYS A 290 -14.68 15.89 17.82
C LYS A 290 -16.00 15.40 18.41
N LYS A 291 -17.08 15.27 17.62
CA LYS A 291 -18.33 14.65 18.06
C LYS A 291 -18.15 13.18 18.48
N VAL A 292 -17.42 12.40 17.65
CA VAL A 292 -17.07 11.01 18.00
C VAL A 292 -16.24 10.97 19.28
N LYS A 293 -15.21 11.83 19.42
CA LYS A 293 -14.41 11.92 20.66
C LYS A 293 -15.24 12.22 21.91
N GLN A 294 -16.28 13.05 21.81
CA GLN A 294 -17.15 13.35 22.96
C GLN A 294 -17.90 12.12 23.48
N ARG A 295 -18.27 11.17 22.59
CA ARG A 295 -19.01 9.95 22.94
C ARG A 295 -18.09 8.79 23.27
N GLU A 296 -17.00 8.70 22.55
CA GLU A 296 -15.99 7.66 22.64
C GLU A 296 -14.61 8.27 22.89
N PRO A 297 -14.35 8.82 24.09
CA PRO A 297 -13.13 9.58 24.38
C PRO A 297 -11.85 8.74 24.26
N ASN A 298 -11.95 7.42 24.42
CA ASN A 298 -10.84 6.47 24.36
C ASN A 298 -10.76 5.73 23.00
N ASN A 299 -11.51 6.14 21.99
CA ASN A 299 -11.40 5.56 20.66
C ASN A 299 -10.10 6.03 19.98
N PHE A 300 -9.04 5.26 20.13
CA PHE A 300 -7.70 5.60 19.64
C PHE A 300 -7.66 5.80 18.11
N ALA A 301 -8.42 5.02 17.34
CA ALA A 301 -8.50 5.16 15.90
C ALA A 301 -9.11 6.50 15.48
N ASN A 302 -10.18 6.93 16.16
CA ASN A 302 -10.77 8.25 15.95
C ASN A 302 -9.82 9.38 16.37
N LEU A 303 -9.12 9.22 17.50
CA LEU A 303 -8.14 10.19 17.98
C LEU A 303 -6.98 10.36 17.00
N THR A 304 -6.47 9.27 16.42
CA THR A 304 -5.43 9.29 15.39
C THR A 304 -5.91 9.99 14.12
N SER A 305 -7.12 9.68 13.67
CA SER A 305 -7.74 10.32 12.49
C SER A 305 -7.99 11.82 12.72
N LEU A 306 -8.42 12.20 13.91
CA LEU A 306 -8.52 13.62 14.32
C LEU A 306 -7.16 14.31 14.26
N GLY A 307 -6.10 13.66 14.75
CA GLY A 307 -4.73 14.15 14.68
C GLY A 307 -4.29 14.39 13.24
N HIS A 308 -4.62 13.47 12.31
CA HIS A 308 -4.33 13.64 10.88
C HIS A 308 -5.04 14.85 10.26
N ALA A 309 -6.33 15.02 10.55
CA ALA A 309 -7.10 16.17 10.07
C ALA A 309 -6.55 17.50 10.62
N LEU A 310 -6.23 17.56 11.91
CA LEU A 310 -5.64 18.73 12.58
C LEU A 310 -4.26 19.08 12.02
N LYS A 311 -3.37 18.10 11.87
CA LYS A 311 -2.06 18.27 11.24
C LYS A 311 -2.19 18.85 9.83
N THR A 312 -3.04 18.24 9.00
CA THR A 312 -3.20 18.66 7.61
C THR A 312 -3.77 20.07 7.47
N SER A 313 -4.64 20.48 8.39
CA SER A 313 -5.14 21.87 8.49
C SER A 313 -4.15 22.86 9.11
N GLY A 314 -2.96 22.42 9.54
CA GLY A 314 -1.93 23.26 10.17
C GLY A 314 -2.11 23.51 11.68
N ARG A 315 -3.06 22.82 12.32
CA ARG A 315 -3.34 22.90 13.77
C ARG A 315 -2.46 21.91 14.54
N ASN A 316 -1.14 22.05 14.44
CA ASN A 316 -0.16 21.07 14.87
C ASN A 316 -0.21 20.78 16.37
N ILE A 317 -0.41 21.79 17.23
CA ILE A 317 -0.47 21.61 18.69
C ILE A 317 -1.63 20.68 19.07
N GLU A 318 -2.83 20.95 18.54
CA GLU A 318 -4.00 20.10 18.77
C GLU A 318 -3.82 18.70 18.16
N GLY A 319 -3.11 18.61 17.01
CA GLY A 319 -2.75 17.33 16.39
C GLY A 319 -1.85 16.48 17.29
N ILE A 320 -0.83 17.09 17.91
CA ILE A 320 0.04 16.43 18.91
C ILE A 320 -0.79 15.92 20.09
N GLU A 321 -1.67 16.76 20.66
CA GLU A 321 -2.54 16.36 21.76
C GLU A 321 -3.45 15.18 21.40
N ALA A 322 -3.97 15.14 20.17
CA ALA A 322 -4.81 14.06 19.69
C ALA A 322 -4.02 12.74 19.55
N TYR A 323 -2.81 12.77 19.00
CA TYR A 323 -1.94 11.57 18.92
C TYR A 323 -1.49 11.10 20.30
N GLN A 324 -1.18 12.03 21.21
CA GLN A 324 -0.85 11.69 22.59
C GLN A 324 -2.02 11.04 23.33
N ALA A 325 -3.24 11.53 23.10
CA ALA A 325 -4.44 10.91 23.66
C ALA A 325 -4.66 9.50 23.08
N ALA A 326 -4.36 9.27 21.78
CA ALA A 326 -4.48 7.98 21.14
C ALA A 326 -3.57 6.92 21.76
N TYR A 327 -2.26 7.18 21.90
CA TYR A 327 -1.36 6.20 22.50
C TYR A 327 -1.55 6.05 24.03
N LYS A 328 -2.08 7.04 24.72
CA LYS A 328 -2.46 6.90 26.13
C LYS A 328 -3.68 6.00 26.30
N SER A 329 -4.62 6.03 25.35
CA SER A 329 -5.79 5.14 25.35
C SER A 329 -5.44 3.70 24.96
N GLU A 330 -4.52 3.54 24.01
CA GLU A 330 -4.05 2.24 23.54
C GLU A 330 -2.52 2.26 23.39
N PRO A 331 -1.77 1.81 24.42
CA PRO A 331 -0.30 1.85 24.40
C PRO A 331 0.37 1.04 23.31
N MET A 332 -0.33 0.01 22.75
CA MET A 332 0.17 -0.81 21.65
C MET A 332 -0.09 -0.18 20.27
N HIS A 333 -0.72 0.99 20.20
CA HIS A 333 -1.03 1.69 18.96
C HIS A 333 0.18 2.51 18.46
N GLY A 334 1.09 1.84 17.75
CA GLY A 334 2.34 2.42 17.23
C GLY A 334 2.11 3.52 16.20
N GLU A 335 0.99 3.50 15.45
CA GLU A 335 0.67 4.52 14.46
C GLU A 335 0.62 5.93 15.07
N ALA A 336 0.17 6.10 16.29
CA ALA A 336 0.14 7.39 16.97
C ALA A 336 1.56 7.92 17.22
N TYR A 337 2.50 7.08 17.66
CA TYR A 337 3.91 7.45 17.83
C TYR A 337 4.58 7.75 16.49
N PHE A 338 4.33 6.92 15.48
CA PHE A 338 4.85 7.16 14.13
C PHE A 338 4.33 8.48 13.54
N SER A 339 3.06 8.83 13.80
CA SER A 339 2.46 10.09 13.35
C SER A 339 3.11 11.30 14.03
N LEU A 340 3.48 11.21 15.30
CA LEU A 340 4.29 12.22 16.00
C LEU A 340 5.70 12.35 15.40
N ALA A 341 6.37 11.21 15.13
CA ALA A 341 7.68 11.20 14.46
C ALA A 341 7.63 11.88 13.08
N ASN A 342 6.52 11.70 12.35
CA ASN A 342 6.29 12.31 11.03
C ASN A 342 6.03 13.81 11.06
N LEU A 343 5.77 14.44 12.22
CA LEU A 343 5.72 15.89 12.34
C LEU A 343 7.10 16.52 12.13
N LYS A 344 8.20 15.76 12.29
CA LYS A 344 9.61 16.17 12.19
C LYS A 344 10.04 17.20 13.23
N THR A 345 9.13 17.97 13.79
CA THR A 345 9.34 18.98 14.83
C THR A 345 9.13 18.42 16.24
N TYR A 346 8.41 17.31 16.38
CA TYR A 346 8.19 16.65 17.64
C TYR A 346 9.45 15.95 18.14
N LYS A 347 9.78 16.12 19.42
CA LYS A 347 10.92 15.47 20.10
C LYS A 347 10.39 14.57 21.19
N PHE A 348 10.71 13.28 21.11
CA PHE A 348 10.29 12.30 22.11
C PHE A 348 11.06 12.48 23.43
N SER A 349 10.34 12.40 24.53
CA SER A 349 10.92 12.34 25.88
C SER A 349 11.55 10.96 26.14
N ASP A 350 12.42 10.88 27.18
CA ASP A 350 13.03 9.60 27.61
C ASP A 350 11.96 8.56 27.99
N LYS A 351 10.87 9.00 28.61
CA LYS A 351 9.76 8.14 28.95
C LYS A 351 9.08 7.55 27.72
N GLU A 352 8.76 8.37 26.72
CA GLU A 352 8.12 7.87 25.48
C GLU A 352 9.01 6.90 24.74
N ILE A 353 10.34 7.12 24.73
CA ILE A 353 11.31 6.18 24.13
C ILE A 353 11.32 4.87 24.91
N ALA A 354 11.34 4.91 26.23
CA ALA A 354 11.29 3.71 27.08
C ALA A 354 9.97 2.95 26.88
N ASP A 355 8.84 3.66 26.81
CA ASP A 355 7.52 3.07 26.57
C ASP A 355 7.49 2.36 25.20
N MET A 356 7.97 3.00 24.13
CA MET A 356 8.06 2.39 22.79
C MET A 356 8.97 1.15 22.78
N THR A 357 10.12 1.21 23.49
CA THR A 357 11.06 0.09 23.58
C THR A 357 10.42 -1.10 24.27
N ALA A 358 9.71 -0.89 25.38
CA ALA A 358 9.00 -1.95 26.08
C ALA A 358 7.92 -2.60 25.17
N GLN A 359 7.23 -1.82 24.34
CA GLN A 359 6.23 -2.37 23.42
C GLN A 359 6.85 -3.28 22.35
N ILE A 360 7.98 -2.93 21.76
CA ILE A 360 8.61 -3.79 20.74
C ILE A 360 9.15 -5.11 21.30
N GLU A 361 9.38 -5.21 22.60
CA GLU A 361 9.78 -6.45 23.29
C GLU A 361 8.57 -7.37 23.55
N SER A 362 7.35 -6.84 23.49
CA SER A 362 6.12 -7.60 23.71
C SER A 362 5.90 -8.65 22.60
N SER A 363 5.60 -9.89 23.00
CA SER A 363 5.24 -10.98 22.09
C SER A 363 3.84 -10.84 21.45
N HIS A 364 3.02 -9.92 21.97
CA HIS A 364 1.63 -9.70 21.51
C HIS A 364 1.50 -8.62 20.46
N LEU A 365 2.57 -7.87 20.19
CA LEU A 365 2.57 -6.78 19.22
C LEU A 365 2.52 -7.35 17.79
N ASN A 366 1.49 -6.97 17.02
CA ASN A 366 1.43 -7.35 15.61
C ASN A 366 2.53 -6.64 14.80
N TYR A 367 2.83 -7.16 13.60
CA TYR A 367 3.96 -6.68 12.81
C TYR A 367 3.79 -5.23 12.32
N ARG A 368 2.54 -4.78 12.05
CA ARG A 368 2.26 -3.41 11.57
C ARG A 368 2.57 -2.38 12.65
N GLU A 369 2.05 -2.62 13.86
CA GLU A 369 2.36 -1.75 15.01
C GLU A 369 3.84 -1.76 15.35
N ARG A 370 4.51 -2.94 15.24
CA ARG A 370 5.96 -3.06 15.43
C ARG A 370 6.74 -2.20 14.43
N ILE A 371 6.36 -2.17 13.17
CA ILE A 371 6.98 -1.31 12.16
C ILE A 371 6.83 0.16 12.53
N HIS A 372 5.66 0.60 12.97
CA HIS A 372 5.42 1.98 13.39
C HIS A 372 6.33 2.38 14.56
N PHE A 373 6.44 1.54 15.60
CA PHE A 373 7.33 1.79 16.72
C PHE A 373 8.79 1.87 16.30
N LEU A 374 9.24 0.96 15.45
CA LEU A 374 10.63 0.93 14.99
C LEU A 374 10.99 2.19 14.19
N PHE A 375 10.11 2.67 13.29
CA PHE A 375 10.33 3.93 12.60
C PHE A 375 10.30 5.13 13.55
N ALA A 376 9.43 5.14 14.55
CA ALA A 376 9.37 6.21 15.57
C ALA A 376 10.64 6.24 16.42
N LEU A 377 11.13 5.08 16.87
CA LEU A 377 12.41 4.95 17.60
C LEU A 377 13.60 5.37 16.71
N GLY A 378 13.64 4.94 15.44
CA GLY A 378 14.66 5.39 14.49
C GLY A 378 14.74 6.92 14.43
N LYS A 379 13.59 7.60 14.35
CA LYS A 379 13.55 9.07 14.37
C LYS A 379 13.94 9.66 15.74
N ALA A 380 13.52 9.05 16.84
CA ALA A 380 13.85 9.53 18.18
C ALA A 380 15.38 9.52 18.43
N TYR A 381 16.06 8.43 18.04
CA TYR A 381 17.51 8.33 18.14
C TYR A 381 18.26 9.21 17.14
N GLU A 382 17.71 9.41 15.91
CA GLU A 382 18.23 10.42 14.97
C GLU A 382 18.25 11.83 15.59
N ASP A 383 17.17 12.21 16.27
CA ASP A 383 17.06 13.50 16.94
C ASP A 383 18.05 13.69 18.08
N ARG A 384 18.50 12.60 18.70
CA ARG A 384 19.55 12.56 19.72
C ARG A 384 20.95 12.49 19.12
N LYS A 385 21.07 12.40 17.79
CA LYS A 385 22.33 12.20 17.04
C LYS A 385 23.02 10.85 17.36
N GLU A 386 22.25 9.88 17.84
CA GLU A 386 22.66 8.51 18.07
C GLU A 386 22.42 7.70 16.77
N PHE A 387 23.26 7.99 15.76
CA PHE A 387 23.00 7.55 14.38
C PHE A 387 23.08 6.05 14.17
N GLU A 388 23.94 5.33 14.92
CA GLU A 388 24.02 3.88 14.87
C GLU A 388 22.72 3.24 15.35
N SER A 389 22.26 3.59 16.54
CA SER A 389 21.00 3.09 17.10
C SER A 389 19.82 3.44 16.18
N SER A 390 19.78 4.68 15.66
CA SER A 390 18.80 5.13 14.71
C SER A 390 18.78 4.26 13.46
N PHE A 391 19.94 3.98 12.86
CA PHE A 391 20.05 3.14 11.67
C PHE A 391 19.56 1.72 11.94
N GLN A 392 19.93 1.12 13.09
CA GLN A 392 19.49 -0.23 13.44
C GLN A 392 17.97 -0.32 13.56
N PHE A 393 17.30 0.67 14.15
CA PHE A 393 15.85 0.69 14.22
C PHE A 393 15.20 0.85 12.83
N TYR A 394 15.69 1.76 12.00
CA TYR A 394 15.22 1.88 10.61
C TYR A 394 15.44 0.59 9.82
N LYS A 395 16.60 -0.06 9.98
CA LYS A 395 16.92 -1.32 9.31
C LYS A 395 15.95 -2.43 9.75
N GLN A 396 15.71 -2.60 11.04
CA GLN A 396 14.77 -3.59 11.57
C GLN A 396 13.34 -3.35 11.03
N ALA A 397 12.89 -2.09 11.00
CA ALA A 397 11.60 -1.72 10.46
C ALA A 397 11.48 -2.11 8.98
N ASN A 398 12.49 -1.79 8.19
CA ASN A 398 12.55 -2.09 6.76
C ASN A 398 12.63 -3.61 6.51
N ASP A 399 13.47 -4.33 7.24
CA ASP A 399 13.60 -5.79 7.12
C ASP A 399 12.29 -6.50 7.45
N LEU A 400 11.57 -6.03 8.47
CA LEU A 400 10.25 -6.55 8.82
C LEU A 400 9.20 -6.21 7.73
N GLY A 401 9.17 -4.97 7.24
CA GLY A 401 8.29 -4.54 6.16
C GLY A 401 8.53 -5.35 4.88
N ARG A 402 9.79 -5.53 4.48
CA ARG A 402 10.16 -6.30 3.29
C ARG A 402 9.69 -7.75 3.34
N LYS A 403 9.73 -8.40 4.51
CA LYS A 403 9.23 -9.78 4.67
C LYS A 403 7.74 -9.91 4.43
N GLN A 404 6.99 -8.85 4.68
CA GLN A 404 5.53 -8.84 4.51
C GLN A 404 5.09 -8.38 3.11
N MET A 405 5.95 -7.67 2.40
CA MET A 405 5.66 -7.14 1.08
C MET A 405 6.21 -8.05 -0.02
N ARG A 406 5.42 -8.25 -1.08
CA ARG A 406 5.84 -9.02 -2.26
C ARG A 406 6.46 -8.09 -3.30
N TYR A 407 7.49 -7.33 -2.91
CA TYR A 407 8.23 -6.50 -3.87
C TYR A 407 9.35 -7.33 -4.52
N ASP A 408 9.36 -7.29 -5.84
CA ASP A 408 10.37 -7.94 -6.68
C ASP A 408 11.03 -6.87 -7.54
N ALA A 409 12.28 -6.54 -7.23
CA ALA A 409 13.01 -5.49 -7.92
C ALA A 409 13.32 -5.85 -9.39
N ASP A 410 13.51 -7.15 -9.70
CA ASP A 410 13.79 -7.60 -11.06
C ASP A 410 12.55 -7.47 -11.95
N LYS A 411 11.38 -7.84 -11.43
CA LYS A 411 10.12 -7.62 -12.15
C LYS A 411 9.82 -6.14 -12.37
N MET A 412 10.17 -5.29 -11.41
CA MET A 412 10.04 -3.85 -11.59
C MET A 412 10.96 -3.34 -12.69
N SER A 413 12.23 -3.77 -12.70
CA SER A 413 13.20 -3.41 -13.74
C SER A 413 12.73 -3.86 -15.14
N ILE A 414 12.20 -5.09 -15.25
CA ILE A 414 11.62 -5.61 -16.50
C ILE A 414 10.45 -4.73 -16.95
N GLY A 415 9.56 -4.34 -16.04
CA GLY A 415 8.43 -3.47 -16.37
C GLY A 415 8.86 -2.07 -16.85
N LEU A 416 9.95 -1.52 -16.29
CA LEU A 416 10.51 -0.23 -16.74
C LEU A 416 11.23 -0.36 -18.09
N ALA A 417 11.93 -1.48 -18.33
CA ALA A 417 12.53 -1.78 -19.62
C ALA A 417 11.47 -1.91 -20.73
N ALA A 418 10.36 -2.59 -20.45
CA ALA A 418 9.23 -2.71 -21.38
C ALA A 418 8.65 -1.34 -21.80
N GLN A 419 8.65 -0.33 -20.88
CA GLN A 419 8.25 1.04 -21.26
C GLN A 419 9.21 1.62 -22.34
N MET A 420 10.52 1.38 -22.22
CA MET A 420 11.50 1.88 -23.19
C MET A 420 11.39 1.15 -24.52
N GLU A 421 11.11 -0.14 -24.52
CA GLU A 421 10.94 -0.94 -25.74
C GLU A 421 9.69 -0.54 -26.53
N VAL A 422 8.59 -0.25 -25.85
CA VAL A 422 7.29 0.08 -26.46
C VAL A 422 7.18 1.56 -26.81
N CYS A 423 7.59 2.43 -25.92
CA CYS A 423 7.43 3.88 -26.08
C CYS A 423 8.58 4.49 -26.90
N THR A 424 8.60 4.21 -28.17
CA THR A 424 9.63 4.69 -29.12
C THR A 424 9.20 5.99 -29.81
N ALA A 425 10.15 6.72 -30.38
CA ALA A 425 9.86 7.90 -31.19
C ALA A 425 8.89 7.59 -32.34
N GLU A 426 8.97 6.37 -32.91
CA GLU A 426 8.05 5.92 -33.98
C GLU A 426 6.60 5.80 -33.47
N LEU A 427 6.38 5.29 -32.25
CA LEU A 427 5.06 5.24 -31.63
C LEU A 427 4.48 6.64 -31.50
N PHE A 428 5.26 7.60 -30.99
CA PHE A 428 4.80 8.97 -30.77
C PHE A 428 4.51 9.69 -32.08
N GLU A 429 5.33 9.51 -33.10
CA GLU A 429 5.05 10.10 -34.41
C GLU A 429 3.80 9.51 -35.09
N LYS A 430 3.58 8.18 -34.97
CA LYS A 430 2.36 7.50 -35.46
C LYS A 430 1.08 7.99 -34.76
N GLN A 431 1.18 8.37 -33.50
CA GLN A 431 0.04 8.82 -32.65
C GLN A 431 -0.06 10.35 -32.55
N LYS A 432 0.80 11.09 -33.21
CA LYS A 432 0.86 12.55 -33.20
C LYS A 432 -0.48 13.20 -33.56
N GLY A 433 -0.91 14.17 -32.76
CA GLY A 433 -2.16 14.90 -32.95
C GLY A 433 -3.40 14.15 -32.53
N LYS A 434 -3.25 12.95 -31.96
CA LYS A 434 -4.35 12.16 -31.40
C LYS A 434 -4.39 12.33 -29.87
N GLY A 435 -5.32 12.27 -29.18
CA GLY A 435 -5.42 12.49 -27.74
C GLY A 435 -6.23 13.72 -27.40
N CYS A 436 -6.27 14.05 -26.14
CA CYS A 436 -6.98 15.22 -25.63
C CYS A 436 -6.09 16.46 -25.84
N THR A 437 -6.64 17.51 -26.42
CA THR A 437 -5.92 18.76 -26.72
C THR A 437 -5.77 19.68 -25.50
N ALA A 438 -6.27 19.27 -24.33
CA ALA A 438 -6.12 20.00 -23.08
C ALA A 438 -4.61 20.22 -22.77
N ASP A 439 -4.28 21.46 -22.41
CA ASP A 439 -2.93 21.91 -22.03
C ASP A 439 -2.85 22.38 -20.57
N ASP A 440 -3.98 22.30 -19.87
CA ASP A 440 -4.13 22.69 -18.46
C ASP A 440 -3.43 21.76 -17.44
N PRO A 441 -3.15 20.45 -17.70
CA PRO A 441 -2.46 19.61 -16.72
C PRO A 441 -0.95 19.87 -16.68
N ILE A 442 -0.41 20.06 -15.48
CA ILE A 442 1.02 20.08 -15.20
C ILE A 442 1.36 18.84 -14.37
N PHE A 443 2.19 17.94 -14.90
CA PHE A 443 2.61 16.74 -14.19
C PHE A 443 3.94 16.94 -13.48
N ILE A 444 3.99 16.71 -12.15
CA ILE A 444 5.24 16.64 -11.39
C ILE A 444 5.54 15.19 -11.06
N VAL A 445 6.57 14.65 -11.70
CA VAL A 445 7.01 13.26 -11.59
C VAL A 445 8.36 13.14 -10.91
N GLY A 446 8.86 11.92 -10.69
CA GLY A 446 10.17 11.63 -10.09
C GLY A 446 10.09 10.54 -9.02
N LEU A 447 11.00 10.56 -8.05
CA LEU A 447 10.91 9.68 -6.89
C LEU A 447 10.29 10.39 -5.69
N PRO A 448 9.64 9.65 -4.79
CA PRO A 448 9.30 10.18 -3.47
C PRO A 448 10.55 10.74 -2.77
N ARG A 449 10.41 11.83 -2.02
CA ARG A 449 11.52 12.51 -1.32
C ARG A 449 12.52 13.27 -2.22
N ALA A 450 12.25 13.37 -3.51
CA ALA A 450 13.07 14.17 -4.45
C ALA A 450 12.80 15.68 -4.41
N GLY A 451 11.85 16.16 -3.61
CA GLY A 451 11.49 17.57 -3.54
C GLY A 451 10.24 17.94 -4.37
N SER A 452 9.49 16.97 -4.89
CA SER A 452 8.28 17.20 -5.69
C SER A 452 7.22 18.04 -4.97
N THR A 453 7.07 17.89 -3.65
CA THR A 453 6.15 18.74 -2.84
C THR A 453 6.62 20.20 -2.75
N LEU A 454 7.93 20.44 -2.73
CA LEU A 454 8.46 21.80 -2.77
C LEU A 454 8.14 22.47 -4.11
N LEU A 455 8.39 21.77 -5.22
CA LEU A 455 8.06 22.27 -6.55
C LEU A 455 6.56 22.50 -6.72
N GLU A 456 5.73 21.56 -6.27
CA GLU A 456 4.28 21.73 -6.26
C GLU A 456 3.87 22.99 -5.47
N GLN A 457 4.43 23.22 -4.29
CA GLN A 457 4.09 24.38 -3.47
C GLN A 457 4.54 25.69 -4.10
N ILE A 458 5.74 25.71 -4.71
CA ILE A 458 6.26 26.89 -5.45
C ILE A 458 5.31 27.22 -6.61
N ILE A 459 5.01 26.25 -7.48
CA ILE A 459 4.23 26.46 -8.69
C ILE A 459 2.76 26.76 -8.35
N ALA A 460 2.18 26.07 -7.35
CA ALA A 460 0.81 26.32 -6.89
C ALA A 460 0.65 27.65 -6.10
N SER A 461 1.73 28.39 -5.87
CA SER A 461 1.65 29.76 -5.35
C SER A 461 1.44 30.80 -6.44
N HIS A 462 1.54 30.41 -7.71
CA HIS A 462 1.19 31.23 -8.88
C HIS A 462 -0.32 31.38 -9.01
N SER A 463 -0.80 32.58 -9.31
CA SER A 463 -2.24 32.89 -9.39
C SER A 463 -3.01 32.11 -10.45
N GLN A 464 -2.31 31.60 -11.47
CA GLN A 464 -2.89 30.84 -12.58
C GLN A 464 -2.80 29.32 -12.40
N VAL A 465 -2.34 28.79 -11.25
CA VAL A 465 -2.11 27.35 -11.06
C VAL A 465 -2.77 26.84 -9.79
N ASP A 466 -3.70 25.92 -9.97
CA ASP A 466 -4.26 25.17 -8.84
C ASP A 466 -3.34 24.02 -8.43
N GLY A 467 -2.92 24.00 -7.19
CA GLY A 467 -2.28 22.84 -6.62
C GLY A 467 -3.33 21.83 -6.16
N THR A 468 -3.21 20.58 -6.57
CA THR A 468 -4.14 19.53 -6.16
C THR A 468 -3.54 18.61 -5.10
N GLN A 469 -3.26 17.36 -5.43
CA GLN A 469 -2.68 16.34 -4.57
C GLN A 469 -1.99 15.25 -5.40
N GLU A 470 -1.63 14.13 -4.79
CA GLU A 470 -1.22 12.93 -5.52
C GLU A 470 -2.45 12.27 -6.14
N LEU A 471 -2.67 12.52 -7.46
CA LEU A 471 -3.83 11.99 -8.17
C LEU A 471 -3.54 10.58 -8.67
N GLY A 472 -4.41 9.64 -8.33
CA GLY A 472 -4.25 8.23 -8.70
C GLY A 472 -4.74 7.87 -10.12
N ASN A 473 -5.23 8.84 -10.91
CA ASN A 473 -5.94 8.60 -12.17
C ASN A 473 -5.07 7.94 -13.25
N ILE A 474 -3.84 8.40 -13.45
CA ILE A 474 -2.89 7.80 -14.42
C ILE A 474 -2.52 6.38 -14.01
N LEU A 475 -2.23 6.14 -12.72
CA LEU A 475 -1.95 4.80 -12.21
C LEU A 475 -3.15 3.88 -12.39
N SER A 476 -4.36 4.35 -12.08
CA SER A 476 -5.60 3.60 -12.28
C SER A 476 -5.83 3.24 -13.74
N LEU A 477 -5.59 4.19 -14.67
CA LEU A 477 -5.68 3.94 -16.11
C LEU A 477 -4.65 2.91 -16.57
N SER A 478 -3.40 3.01 -16.10
CA SER A 478 -2.37 2.02 -16.42
C SER A 478 -2.75 0.61 -15.94
N HIS A 479 -3.34 0.49 -14.75
CA HIS A 479 -3.86 -0.76 -14.22
C HIS A 479 -5.02 -1.30 -15.07
N LYS A 480 -5.95 -0.45 -15.50
CA LYS A 480 -7.06 -0.83 -16.40
C LYS A 480 -6.51 -1.37 -17.73
N LEU A 481 -5.48 -0.73 -18.29
CA LEU A 481 -4.84 -1.14 -19.55
C LEU A 481 -4.03 -2.45 -19.43
N ARG A 482 -3.58 -2.83 -18.23
CA ARG A 482 -2.99 -4.16 -17.99
C ARG A 482 -3.98 -5.30 -18.24
N GLY A 483 -5.26 -5.02 -18.14
CA GLY A 483 -6.29 -6.03 -18.18
C GLY A 483 -6.29 -6.90 -16.92
N ARG A 484 -6.82 -8.12 -17.02
CA ARG A 484 -6.83 -9.10 -15.91
C ARG A 484 -5.50 -9.87 -15.78
N ALA A 485 -4.40 -9.16 -15.94
CA ALA A 485 -3.09 -9.76 -15.84
C ALA A 485 -2.77 -10.14 -14.38
N ARG A 486 -2.32 -11.37 -14.17
CA ARG A 486 -1.90 -11.91 -12.88
C ARG A 486 -0.41 -11.74 -12.62
N THR A 487 0.36 -11.52 -13.68
CA THR A 487 1.81 -11.31 -13.67
C THR A 487 2.19 -10.23 -14.68
N ALA A 488 3.38 -9.65 -14.55
CA ALA A 488 3.91 -8.73 -15.55
C ALA A 488 3.96 -9.35 -16.96
N GLU A 489 4.24 -10.65 -17.02
CA GLU A 489 4.35 -11.42 -18.28
C GLU A 489 3.02 -11.60 -19.03
N THR A 490 1.89 -11.48 -18.33
CA THR A 490 0.54 -11.56 -18.92
C THR A 490 -0.13 -10.19 -19.04
N SER A 491 0.56 -9.13 -18.65
CA SER A 491 0.09 -7.75 -18.77
C SER A 491 0.05 -7.33 -20.23
N LYS A 492 -1.03 -6.68 -20.63
CA LYS A 492 -1.12 -6.06 -21.96
C LYS A 492 -0.45 -4.68 -22.02
N TYR A 493 -0.17 -4.08 -20.90
CA TYR A 493 0.49 -2.78 -20.80
C TYR A 493 1.97 -2.98 -20.47
N PRO A 494 2.90 -2.32 -21.20
CA PRO A 494 2.65 -1.16 -22.09
C PRO A 494 2.31 -1.49 -23.57
N GLU A 495 2.43 -2.72 -24.04
CA GLU A 495 2.28 -3.11 -25.46
C GLU A 495 0.96 -2.64 -26.09
N ILE A 496 -0.12 -2.61 -25.31
CA ILE A 496 -1.45 -2.15 -25.74
C ILE A 496 -1.44 -0.70 -26.27
N LEU A 497 -0.42 0.11 -25.92
CA LEU A 497 -0.29 1.49 -26.37
C LEU A 497 -0.20 1.60 -27.90
N HIS A 498 0.30 0.56 -28.59
CA HIS A 498 0.31 0.49 -30.06
C HIS A 498 -1.06 0.34 -30.68
N ASP A 499 -2.02 -0.24 -29.93
CA ASP A 499 -3.37 -0.60 -30.40
C ASP A 499 -4.41 0.46 -30.04
N LEU A 500 -4.07 1.45 -29.21
CA LEU A 500 -4.99 2.52 -28.85
C LEU A 500 -5.29 3.40 -30.05
N ASN A 501 -6.58 3.60 -30.31
CA ASN A 501 -7.03 4.50 -31.36
C ASN A 501 -7.28 5.94 -30.83
N GLU A 502 -7.47 6.89 -31.74
CA GLU A 502 -7.68 8.31 -31.41
C GLU A 502 -8.84 8.53 -30.43
N ALA A 503 -9.98 7.84 -30.67
CA ALA A 503 -11.15 7.99 -29.80
C ALA A 503 -10.87 7.54 -28.36
N GLN A 504 -10.12 6.44 -28.19
CA GLN A 504 -9.73 5.94 -26.86
C GLN A 504 -8.78 6.90 -26.15
N LEU A 505 -7.74 7.38 -26.86
CA LEU A 505 -6.79 8.34 -26.29
C LEU A 505 -7.48 9.63 -25.84
N LYS A 506 -8.40 10.16 -26.69
CA LYS A 506 -9.19 11.34 -26.38
C LYS A 506 -10.09 11.11 -25.16
N ILE A 507 -10.84 10.01 -25.13
CA ILE A 507 -11.73 9.66 -24.01
C ILE A 507 -10.98 9.55 -22.70
N PHE A 508 -9.79 8.94 -22.68
CA PHE A 508 -8.98 8.82 -21.47
C PHE A 508 -8.53 10.17 -20.93
N GLY A 509 -8.14 11.09 -21.82
CA GLY A 509 -7.80 12.45 -21.42
C GLY A 509 -9.03 13.23 -20.91
N GLU A 510 -10.16 13.17 -21.61
CA GLU A 510 -11.39 13.84 -21.19
C GLU A 510 -11.89 13.30 -19.84
N GLN A 511 -11.81 11.99 -19.61
CA GLN A 511 -12.14 11.38 -18.31
C GLN A 511 -11.24 11.89 -17.20
N PHE A 512 -9.92 11.96 -17.43
CA PHE A 512 -8.98 12.50 -16.45
C PHE A 512 -9.31 13.95 -16.10
N ILE A 513 -9.57 14.79 -17.11
CA ILE A 513 -9.96 16.20 -16.90
C ILE A 513 -11.24 16.30 -16.06
N GLU A 514 -12.26 15.50 -16.37
CA GLU A 514 -13.54 15.51 -15.64
C GLU A 514 -13.38 15.01 -14.19
N GLU A 515 -12.73 13.87 -13.99
CA GLU A 515 -12.55 13.25 -12.68
C GLU A 515 -11.70 14.12 -11.72
N THR A 516 -10.79 14.92 -12.27
CA THR A 516 -9.90 15.78 -11.46
C THR A 516 -10.50 17.14 -11.11
N LYS A 517 -11.64 17.53 -11.70
CA LYS A 517 -12.32 18.81 -11.42
C LYS A 517 -12.59 19.06 -9.94
N ILE A 518 -12.93 18.01 -9.19
CA ILE A 518 -13.23 18.13 -7.75
C ILE A 518 -12.02 18.59 -6.90
N HIS A 519 -10.81 18.52 -7.45
CA HIS A 519 -9.57 18.92 -6.78
C HIS A 519 -9.10 20.32 -7.20
N ARG A 520 -9.77 20.93 -8.16
CA ARG A 520 -9.42 22.24 -8.71
C ARG A 520 -10.27 23.34 -8.07
N GLN A 521 -9.79 24.58 -8.16
CA GLN A 521 -10.55 25.75 -7.79
C GLN A 521 -11.00 26.47 -9.07
N SER A 522 -10.24 27.46 -9.54
CA SER A 522 -10.65 28.26 -10.69
C SER A 522 -9.47 28.70 -11.57
N ALA A 523 -8.26 28.25 -11.27
CA ALA A 523 -7.09 28.57 -12.07
C ALA A 523 -7.12 27.87 -13.43
N PRO A 524 -6.56 28.47 -14.50
CA PRO A 524 -6.51 27.86 -15.82
C PRO A 524 -5.68 26.59 -15.88
N TYR A 525 -4.65 26.46 -15.02
CA TYR A 525 -3.79 25.27 -14.96
C TYR A 525 -3.93 24.59 -13.61
N PHE A 526 -3.60 23.28 -13.57
CA PHE A 526 -3.58 22.52 -12.33
C PHE A 526 -2.44 21.50 -12.31
N ILE A 527 -1.98 21.14 -11.12
CA ILE A 527 -0.88 20.21 -10.92
C ILE A 527 -1.40 18.82 -10.56
N ASP A 528 -0.99 17.78 -11.30
CA ASP A 528 -0.95 16.40 -10.81
C ASP A 528 0.47 16.11 -10.31
N LYS A 529 0.65 16.09 -8.98
CA LYS A 529 1.93 15.74 -8.39
C LYS A 529 1.88 14.30 -7.89
N MET A 530 2.11 13.35 -8.81
CA MET A 530 2.25 11.94 -8.51
C MET A 530 3.64 11.45 -8.94
N PRO A 531 4.61 11.32 -8.01
CA PRO A 531 5.99 10.97 -8.35
C PRO A 531 6.09 9.74 -9.27
N ASN A 532 5.39 8.66 -8.95
CA ASN A 532 5.42 7.41 -9.70
C ASN A 532 4.88 7.49 -11.15
N ASN A 533 4.28 8.60 -11.55
CA ASN A 533 3.85 8.83 -12.93
C ASN A 533 5.02 8.89 -13.92
N PHE A 534 6.28 9.01 -13.46
CA PHE A 534 7.46 8.91 -14.33
C PHE A 534 7.49 7.61 -15.15
N ARG A 535 6.91 6.53 -14.63
CA ARG A 535 6.77 5.23 -15.31
C ARG A 535 5.79 5.25 -16.47
N HIS A 536 4.96 6.26 -16.55
CA HIS A 536 3.82 6.37 -17.46
C HIS A 536 3.87 7.63 -18.33
N ILE A 537 5.04 8.27 -18.45
CA ILE A 537 5.20 9.47 -19.29
C ILE A 537 4.78 9.20 -20.74
N GLY A 538 5.08 8.01 -21.28
CA GLY A 538 4.61 7.64 -22.61
C GLY A 538 3.09 7.63 -22.74
N LEU A 539 2.37 7.07 -21.78
CA LEU A 539 0.90 7.11 -21.71
C LEU A 539 0.39 8.55 -21.55
N ILE A 540 0.99 9.33 -20.64
CA ILE A 540 0.63 10.74 -20.42
C ILE A 540 0.77 11.53 -21.72
N HIS A 541 1.89 11.41 -22.42
CA HIS A 541 2.13 12.11 -23.68
C HIS A 541 1.15 11.70 -24.79
N LEU A 542 0.76 10.42 -24.85
CA LEU A 542 -0.24 9.95 -25.81
C LEU A 542 -1.64 10.51 -25.55
N ILE A 543 -2.05 10.63 -24.27
CA ILE A 543 -3.38 11.16 -23.91
C ILE A 543 -3.41 12.69 -23.80
N PHE A 544 -2.28 13.32 -23.47
CA PHE A 544 -2.11 14.77 -23.31
C PHE A 544 -0.83 15.24 -24.02
N PRO A 545 -0.83 15.37 -25.35
CA PRO A 545 0.38 15.75 -26.10
C PRO A 545 0.90 17.15 -25.77
N ASN A 546 0.04 18.03 -25.21
CA ASN A 546 0.37 19.41 -24.83
C ASN A 546 0.69 19.60 -23.34
N ALA A 547 0.58 18.57 -22.53
CA ALA A 547 0.81 18.69 -21.08
C ALA A 547 2.28 18.99 -20.76
N LYS A 548 2.51 19.80 -19.74
CA LYS A 548 3.84 20.11 -19.22
C LYS A 548 4.24 19.07 -18.17
N ILE A 549 5.46 18.54 -18.25
CA ILE A 549 5.99 17.50 -17.36
C ILE A 549 7.26 17.98 -16.68
N ILE A 550 7.32 17.91 -15.36
CA ILE A 550 8.49 18.31 -14.56
C ILE A 550 9.03 17.09 -13.81
N ASP A 551 10.29 16.74 -14.05
CA ASP A 551 11.02 15.72 -13.30
C ASP A 551 11.67 16.31 -12.06
N ALA A 552 11.12 16.06 -10.90
CA ALA A 552 11.70 16.42 -9.61
C ALA A 552 12.84 15.46 -9.26
N ARG A 553 14.07 15.92 -9.37
CA ARG A 553 15.27 15.10 -9.14
C ARG A 553 16.06 15.57 -7.93
N ARG A 554 16.68 14.63 -7.22
CA ARG A 554 17.53 14.89 -6.06
C ARG A 554 18.72 13.93 -6.07
N HIS A 555 19.83 14.33 -5.44
CA HIS A 555 21.02 13.48 -5.27
C HIS A 555 20.62 12.05 -4.80
N PRO A 556 21.11 10.99 -5.47
CA PRO A 556 20.66 9.62 -5.23
C PRO A 556 20.78 9.17 -3.77
N MET A 557 21.93 9.45 -3.11
CA MET A 557 22.13 9.08 -1.71
C MET A 557 21.10 9.75 -0.79
N ALA A 558 20.84 11.05 -1.02
CA ALA A 558 19.90 11.82 -0.20
C ALA A 558 18.44 11.39 -0.45
N CYS A 559 18.06 11.15 -1.71
CA CYS A 559 16.73 10.72 -2.08
C CYS A 559 16.41 9.32 -1.55
N CYS A 560 17.27 8.34 -1.88
CA CYS A 560 17.08 6.93 -1.52
C CYS A 560 17.08 6.74 -0.01
N PHE A 561 18.05 7.31 0.71
CA PHE A 561 18.09 7.17 2.16
C PHE A 561 16.93 7.89 2.86
N SER A 562 16.48 9.04 2.33
CA SER A 562 15.26 9.69 2.83
C SER A 562 14.00 8.85 2.62
N GLY A 563 13.95 8.07 1.53
CA GLY A 563 12.91 7.05 1.29
C GLY A 563 13.00 5.90 2.29
N PHE A 564 14.19 5.34 2.49
CA PHE A 564 14.44 4.25 3.44
C PHE A 564 14.06 4.60 4.89
N LYS A 565 14.21 5.85 5.31
CA LYS A 565 13.79 6.34 6.63
C LYS A 565 12.28 6.65 6.74
N GLN A 566 11.50 6.43 5.69
CA GLN A 566 10.09 6.78 5.66
C GLN A 566 9.22 5.53 5.52
N HIS A 567 8.31 5.33 6.45
CA HIS A 567 7.22 4.36 6.25
C HIS A 567 6.15 5.00 5.38
N PHE A 568 5.93 4.44 4.21
CA PHE A 568 4.86 4.83 3.30
C PHE A 568 3.64 3.93 3.47
N ALA A 569 2.45 4.47 3.21
CA ALA A 569 1.21 3.71 3.38
C ALA A 569 1.09 2.58 2.34
N GLU A 570 1.23 2.90 1.05
CA GLU A 570 1.12 1.97 -0.08
C GLU A 570 1.93 2.47 -1.28
N GLY A 571 2.30 1.57 -2.20
CA GLY A 571 2.85 1.90 -3.51
C GLY A 571 4.32 2.31 -3.55
N GLN A 572 5.04 2.19 -2.42
CA GLN A 572 6.45 2.55 -2.32
C GLN A 572 7.29 1.40 -1.73
N GLU A 573 6.94 0.16 -2.07
CA GLU A 573 7.53 -1.06 -1.52
C GLU A 573 9.04 -1.17 -1.80
N PHE A 574 9.51 -0.53 -2.85
CA PHE A 574 10.94 -0.45 -3.20
C PHE A 574 11.79 0.30 -2.16
N THR A 575 11.18 1.08 -1.28
CA THR A 575 11.91 1.83 -0.24
C THR A 575 12.33 0.97 0.95
N TYR A 576 11.76 -0.25 1.09
CA TYR A 576 12.06 -1.17 2.21
C TYR A 576 13.32 -2.00 1.97
N GLY A 577 14.41 -1.34 1.63
CA GLY A 577 15.75 -1.91 1.49
C GLY A 577 16.67 -0.99 0.71
N LEU A 578 17.93 -0.89 1.15
CA LEU A 578 18.92 -0.03 0.52
C LEU A 578 19.24 -0.48 -0.92
N GLU A 579 19.33 -1.79 -1.14
CA GLU A 579 19.55 -2.36 -2.47
C GLU A 579 18.37 -2.11 -3.39
N GLN A 580 17.15 -2.33 -2.89
CA GLN A 580 15.92 -2.19 -3.66
C GLN A 580 15.72 -0.74 -4.10
N VAL A 581 15.88 0.21 -3.19
CA VAL A 581 15.71 1.64 -3.52
C VAL A 581 16.83 2.16 -4.43
N GLY A 582 18.07 1.64 -4.27
CA GLY A 582 19.20 1.97 -5.15
C GLY A 582 18.98 1.47 -6.56
N LYS A 583 18.53 0.21 -6.73
CA LYS A 583 18.19 -0.38 -8.02
C LYS A 583 17.04 0.39 -8.69
N TYR A 584 15.99 0.69 -7.95
CA TYR A 584 14.86 1.47 -8.47
C TYR A 584 15.26 2.88 -8.91
N TYR A 585 16.15 3.55 -8.16
CA TYR A 585 16.68 4.87 -8.56
C TYR A 585 17.50 4.80 -9.85
N ARG A 586 18.35 3.79 -9.99
CA ARG A 586 19.12 3.57 -11.23
C ARG A 586 18.18 3.37 -12.42
N ASP A 587 17.20 2.51 -12.29
CA ASP A 587 16.23 2.20 -13.34
C ASP A 587 15.37 3.43 -13.69
N TYR A 588 14.98 4.22 -12.68
CA TYR A 588 14.32 5.51 -12.89
C TYR A 588 15.17 6.46 -13.74
N VAL A 589 16.45 6.64 -13.42
CA VAL A 589 17.33 7.53 -14.20
C VAL A 589 17.45 7.03 -15.64
N THR A 590 17.59 5.72 -15.84
CA THR A 590 17.67 5.11 -17.18
C THR A 590 16.40 5.39 -17.99
N LEU A 591 15.22 5.23 -17.39
CA LEU A 591 13.95 5.51 -18.05
C LEU A 591 13.79 7.01 -18.36
N MET A 592 14.20 7.90 -17.44
CA MET A 592 14.15 9.34 -17.70
C MET A 592 15.11 9.78 -18.81
N ASP A 593 16.29 9.16 -18.91
CA ASP A 593 17.20 9.39 -20.03
C ASP A 593 16.61 8.90 -21.36
N HIS A 594 15.82 7.83 -21.35
CA HIS A 594 15.06 7.39 -22.54
C HIS A 594 14.03 8.45 -22.96
N TRP A 595 13.27 9.02 -22.03
CA TRP A 595 12.31 10.09 -22.35
C TRP A 595 13.00 11.32 -22.95
N ASP A 596 14.19 11.70 -22.47
CA ASP A 596 14.97 12.80 -23.06
C ASP A 596 15.31 12.55 -24.54
N VAL A 597 15.47 11.27 -24.94
CA VAL A 597 15.81 10.89 -26.34
C VAL A 597 14.57 10.81 -27.22
N VAL A 598 13.48 10.17 -26.75
CA VAL A 598 12.30 9.90 -27.60
C VAL A 598 11.25 11.01 -27.56
N LEU A 599 11.29 11.88 -26.55
CA LEU A 599 10.42 13.03 -26.34
C LEU A 599 11.26 14.27 -25.98
N PRO A 600 12.13 14.74 -26.89
CA PRO A 600 13.01 15.87 -26.60
C PRO A 600 12.20 17.11 -26.17
N ASP A 601 12.71 17.85 -25.21
CA ASP A 601 12.14 19.09 -24.66
C ASP A 601 10.75 18.95 -23.99
N THR A 602 10.22 17.72 -23.88
CA THR A 602 8.91 17.46 -23.25
C THR A 602 8.98 17.45 -21.73
N VAL A 603 10.12 17.03 -21.16
CA VAL A 603 10.29 16.89 -19.71
C VAL A 603 11.32 17.87 -19.17
N LEU A 604 10.91 18.79 -18.31
CA LEU A 604 11.83 19.70 -17.62
C LEU A 604 12.43 19.01 -16.38
N ARG A 605 13.74 18.75 -16.40
CA ARG A 605 14.44 18.24 -15.21
C ARG A 605 14.77 19.38 -14.24
N VAL A 606 14.36 19.24 -12.97
CA VAL A 606 14.62 20.19 -11.90
C VAL A 606 15.36 19.50 -10.77
N GLN A 607 16.63 19.89 -10.58
CA GLN A 607 17.48 19.35 -9.52
C GLN A 607 17.19 20.08 -8.21
N TYR A 608 16.85 19.33 -7.16
CA TYR A 608 16.52 19.89 -5.84
C TYR A 608 17.63 20.75 -5.25
N GLU A 609 18.88 20.30 -5.42
CA GLU A 609 20.07 21.00 -4.94
C GLU A 609 20.23 22.39 -5.60
N ASP A 610 19.90 22.52 -6.88
CA ASP A 610 19.95 23.79 -7.61
C ASP A 610 18.83 24.73 -7.14
N VAL A 611 17.64 24.21 -6.87
CA VAL A 611 16.53 25.00 -6.28
C VAL A 611 16.91 25.54 -4.91
N VAL A 612 17.61 24.75 -4.10
CA VAL A 612 18.07 25.18 -2.77
C VAL A 612 19.24 26.18 -2.84
N ALA A 613 20.08 26.05 -3.86
CA ALA A 613 21.26 26.93 -4.06
C ALA A 613 20.84 28.30 -4.58
N ASP A 614 19.97 28.36 -5.60
CA ASP A 614 19.45 29.56 -6.23
C ASP A 614 17.99 29.41 -6.61
N THR A 615 17.13 29.67 -5.65
CA THR A 615 15.67 29.48 -5.79
C THR A 615 15.09 30.35 -6.89
N GLU A 616 15.48 31.63 -6.97
CA GLU A 616 14.87 32.57 -7.91
C GLU A 616 15.17 32.20 -9.36
N THR A 617 16.42 31.91 -9.69
CA THR A 617 16.80 31.48 -11.06
C THR A 617 16.06 30.20 -11.46
N GLN A 618 15.93 29.23 -10.55
CA GLN A 618 15.21 27.99 -10.86
C GLN A 618 13.71 28.21 -10.99
N VAL A 619 13.09 29.05 -10.16
CA VAL A 619 11.68 29.41 -10.28
C VAL A 619 11.39 30.08 -11.61
N ARG A 620 12.22 31.05 -12.04
CA ARG A 620 12.07 31.70 -13.34
C ARG A 620 12.18 30.68 -14.49
N ARG A 621 13.16 29.78 -14.45
CA ARG A 621 13.32 28.71 -15.46
C ARG A 621 12.10 27.78 -15.53
N ILE A 622 11.52 27.45 -14.38
CA ILE A 622 10.30 26.61 -14.33
C ILE A 622 9.11 27.35 -14.91
N LEU A 623 8.92 28.63 -14.55
CA LEU A 623 7.81 29.44 -15.07
C LEU A 623 7.95 29.72 -16.57
N ASP A 624 9.18 29.94 -17.08
CA ASP A 624 9.44 30.08 -18.52
C ASP A 624 9.05 28.79 -19.27
N TYR A 625 9.40 27.61 -18.75
CA TYR A 625 8.99 26.33 -19.34
C TYR A 625 7.45 26.14 -19.32
N LEU A 626 6.80 26.62 -18.26
CA LEU A 626 5.33 26.58 -18.13
C LEU A 626 4.63 27.71 -18.92
N GLU A 627 5.39 28.58 -19.56
CA GLU A 627 4.88 29.77 -20.29
C GLU A 627 4.06 30.70 -19.39
N LEU A 628 4.45 30.79 -18.11
CA LEU A 628 3.81 31.62 -17.10
C LEU A 628 4.65 32.85 -16.75
N PRO A 629 4.05 34.03 -16.50
CA PRO A 629 4.77 35.21 -16.03
C PRO A 629 5.34 34.98 -14.63
N PHE A 630 6.44 35.64 -14.30
CA PHE A 630 6.99 35.56 -12.95
C PHE A 630 6.09 36.23 -11.94
N GLU A 631 5.80 35.54 -10.83
CA GLU A 631 5.13 36.07 -9.64
C GLU A 631 5.97 35.89 -8.39
N GLN A 632 6.08 36.95 -7.58
CA GLN A 632 6.81 36.93 -6.30
C GLN A 632 6.25 35.88 -5.32
N ALA A 633 4.97 35.58 -5.39
CA ALA A 633 4.31 34.56 -4.58
C ALA A 633 4.98 33.18 -4.70
N CYS A 634 5.58 32.84 -5.85
CA CYS A 634 6.31 31.61 -6.06
C CYS A 634 7.59 31.52 -5.21
N LEU A 635 8.24 32.65 -4.89
CA LEU A 635 9.37 32.70 -3.95
C LEU A 635 8.88 32.71 -2.49
N ASP A 636 7.72 33.28 -2.24
CA ASP A 636 7.08 33.35 -0.92
C ASP A 636 6.15 32.14 -0.64
N PHE A 637 6.33 31.03 -1.33
CA PHE A 637 5.49 29.83 -1.32
C PHE A 637 5.13 29.32 0.10
N HIS A 638 6.02 29.51 1.08
CA HIS A 638 5.81 29.11 2.47
C HIS A 638 4.73 29.92 3.20
N LYS A 639 4.31 31.06 2.64
CA LYS A 639 3.20 31.90 3.13
C LYS A 639 1.84 31.45 2.58
N THR A 640 1.82 30.60 1.55
CA THR A 640 0.60 30.16 0.88
C THR A 640 -0.21 29.25 1.80
N LYS A 641 -1.46 29.62 2.05
CA LYS A 641 -2.42 28.87 2.88
C LYS A 641 -3.07 27.78 2.05
N ARG A 642 -2.40 26.66 1.91
CA ARG A 642 -2.87 25.49 1.19
C ARG A 642 -2.69 24.23 2.03
N SER A 643 -3.62 23.28 1.89
CA SER A 643 -3.48 21.97 2.51
C SER A 643 -2.43 21.14 1.78
N VAL A 644 -1.50 20.52 2.52
CA VAL A 644 -0.45 19.66 1.95
C VAL A 644 -0.51 18.28 2.60
N ARG A 645 -0.77 17.25 1.79
CA ARG A 645 -1.03 15.87 2.25
C ARG A 645 0.16 14.93 2.07
N THR A 646 1.37 15.39 2.29
CA THR A 646 2.57 14.57 2.12
C THR A 646 3.42 14.52 3.39
N PRO A 647 4.33 13.55 3.54
CA PRO A 647 5.29 13.52 4.64
C PRO A 647 6.17 14.77 4.73
N SER A 648 6.20 15.60 3.68
CA SER A 648 6.96 16.85 3.61
C SER A 648 6.13 18.10 3.93
N SER A 649 4.89 17.97 4.38
CA SER A 649 3.95 19.08 4.61
C SER A 649 4.50 20.17 5.53
N GLU A 650 5.16 19.80 6.63
CA GLU A 650 5.74 20.75 7.58
C GLU A 650 6.95 21.49 7.01
N GLN A 651 7.72 20.81 6.15
CA GLN A 651 8.93 21.36 5.57
C GLN A 651 8.64 22.49 4.57
N VAL A 652 7.57 22.36 3.78
CA VAL A 652 7.21 23.35 2.76
C VAL A 652 6.44 24.55 3.32
N ARG A 653 6.10 24.53 4.61
CA ARG A 653 5.55 25.69 5.35
C ARG A 653 6.62 26.59 5.95
N GLN A 654 7.88 26.32 5.68
CA GLN A 654 9.04 27.09 6.13
C GLN A 654 9.86 27.55 4.92
N PRO A 655 10.64 28.63 5.03
CA PRO A 655 11.61 28.99 4.01
C PRO A 655 12.56 27.82 3.70
N ILE A 656 13.09 27.79 2.49
CA ILE A 656 14.03 26.75 2.07
C ILE A 656 15.23 26.69 3.02
N PHE A 657 15.58 25.48 3.47
CA PHE A 657 16.70 25.24 4.37
C PHE A 657 17.69 24.23 3.76
N LYS A 658 18.98 24.46 4.02
CA LYS A 658 20.07 23.66 3.43
C LYS A 658 20.37 22.37 4.21
N SER A 659 19.93 22.26 5.49
CA SER A 659 20.29 21.14 6.36
C SER A 659 19.82 19.76 5.86
N GLY A 660 18.82 19.71 4.99
CA GLY A 660 18.31 18.47 4.41
C GLY A 660 19.17 17.85 3.29
N LEU A 661 20.13 18.59 2.74
CA LEU A 661 20.92 18.14 1.59
C LEU A 661 21.86 16.98 1.94
N GLU A 662 22.50 17.04 3.10
CA GLU A 662 23.59 16.15 3.47
C GLU A 662 23.29 15.27 4.71
N GLN A 663 22.06 15.22 5.20
CA GLN A 663 21.71 14.42 6.39
C GLN A 663 22.09 12.94 6.26
N TRP A 664 22.10 12.38 5.05
CA TRP A 664 22.48 11.01 4.79
C TRP A 664 23.93 10.71 5.17
N ARG A 665 24.82 11.71 5.18
CA ARG A 665 26.23 11.56 5.54
C ARG A 665 26.45 11.10 6.99
N ASN A 666 25.53 11.46 7.88
CA ASN A 666 25.58 10.96 9.27
C ASN A 666 25.39 9.44 9.35
N PHE A 667 24.89 8.83 8.28
CA PHE A 667 24.61 7.42 8.16
C PHE A 667 25.50 6.73 7.11
N GLU A 668 26.45 7.46 6.51
CA GLU A 668 27.29 6.97 5.41
C GLU A 668 28.00 5.65 5.70
N PRO A 669 28.49 5.35 6.94
CA PRO A 669 29.13 4.07 7.27
C PRO A 669 28.27 2.83 7.01
N TRP A 670 26.94 2.96 6.93
CA TRP A 670 25.99 1.86 6.73
C TRP A 670 25.35 1.86 5.34
N LEU A 671 25.76 2.76 4.42
CA LEU A 671 25.10 2.95 3.12
C LEU A 671 25.85 2.30 1.95
N ASP A 672 26.85 1.46 2.19
CA ASP A 672 27.56 0.76 1.10
C ASP A 672 26.64 -0.12 0.24
N PRO A 673 25.63 -0.85 0.78
CA PRO A 673 24.67 -1.58 -0.07
C PRO A 673 23.87 -0.67 -1.03
N LEU A 674 23.61 0.57 -0.61
CA LEU A 674 22.97 1.56 -1.48
C LEU A 674 23.91 2.04 -2.59
N LYS A 675 25.18 2.33 -2.25
CA LYS A 675 26.20 2.75 -3.23
C LYS A 675 26.43 1.68 -4.29
N GLU A 676 26.53 0.42 -3.88
CA GLU A 676 26.69 -0.73 -4.79
C GLU A 676 25.48 -0.87 -5.73
N ALA A 677 24.26 -0.79 -5.20
CA ALA A 677 23.02 -0.91 -6.00
C ALA A 677 22.82 0.25 -6.99
N LEU A 678 23.23 1.47 -6.63
CA LEU A 678 23.24 2.62 -7.53
C LEU A 678 24.22 2.43 -8.69
N GLY A 679 25.39 1.82 -8.41
CA GLY A 679 26.43 1.56 -9.40
C GLY A 679 27.27 2.79 -9.75
N GLU A 680 28.45 2.53 -10.33
CA GLU A 680 29.44 3.56 -10.63
C GLU A 680 28.93 4.67 -11.56
N ASN A 681 28.10 4.34 -12.54
CA ASN A 681 27.62 5.31 -13.51
C ASN A 681 26.77 6.40 -12.86
N ILE A 682 25.87 6.01 -11.94
CA ILE A 682 25.05 6.98 -11.20
C ILE A 682 25.92 7.79 -10.25
N LEU A 683 26.85 7.16 -9.53
CA LEU A 683 27.72 7.86 -8.59
C LEU A 683 28.69 8.83 -9.28
N LYS A 684 29.15 8.52 -10.51
CA LYS A 684 29.95 9.46 -11.31
C LYS A 684 29.13 10.66 -11.80
N ARG A 685 27.85 10.45 -12.15
CA ARG A 685 26.92 11.51 -12.56
C ARG A 685 26.52 12.42 -11.38
N TYR A 686 26.47 11.87 -10.18
CA TYR A 686 26.14 12.58 -8.93
C TYR A 686 27.28 12.39 -7.91
N PRO A 687 28.42 13.09 -8.07
CA PRO A 687 29.59 12.84 -7.25
C PRO A 687 29.37 13.24 -5.80
N ILE A 688 29.81 12.38 -4.90
CA ILE A 688 29.84 12.64 -3.46
C ILE A 688 31.02 13.58 -3.20
N LYS A 689 30.73 14.86 -3.00
CA LYS A 689 31.76 15.86 -2.68
C LYS A 689 32.33 15.59 -1.28
N PRO A 690 33.64 15.75 -1.05
CA PRO A 690 34.19 15.71 0.31
C PRO A 690 33.51 16.74 1.21
N ILE A 691 33.42 16.45 2.51
CA ILE A 691 32.95 17.41 3.50
C ILE A 691 34.02 18.52 3.55
N SER A 692 33.67 19.74 3.19
CA SER A 692 34.52 20.91 3.29
C SER A 692 34.66 21.39 4.73
#